data_bf56e9519565afd04ba5eab1573bb7a3
#
_entry.id   bf56e9519565afd04ba5eab1573bb7a3
#
_cell.length_a   1.000
_cell.length_b   1.000
_cell.length_c   1.000
_cell.angle_alpha   90.00
_cell.angle_beta   90.00
_cell.angle_gamma   90.00
#
_symmetry.space_group_name_H-M   'P 1'
#
loop_
_entity.id
_entity.type
_entity.pdbx_description
1 polymer ?
#
loop_
_entity_poly.entity_id
_entity_poly.type
_entity_poly.pdbx_seq_one_letter_code
_entity_poly.pdbx_strand_id
1 'polypeptide(L)'
;MKKVIAWLLVLALTAAVSIGATLAYLTDTDEDVNVMTLGKVKIDQLEYERVDDEKTDKDATVQEFHDNKPLYPAVTENGFDYTKPGATYVDWAQIGKDGYTSDIWDPAKINNELDKMVFVKNKGDYDAYVRSVFAFEAGNYATVAEFEKMVHLNRNTTDWTWEWMQDTPVTIGGSTYFVATATYNKVLAPGALTEISLSQIALDKTATNEDVEAFGETYQVLVKSQGIQADGFDNAADALEEGFGKIATDNLPWENDAATKGANLKTAVRYLNADGATNISTKVNNVVFGLNEDYTDIINSNRGVLIDVEQDVPVYAYYLENGTGYDIYVLANDTIYAPKDSSSLFEDMSEIVTMDVENLDVSRVENATRMFRNCKKLQKLDTSNWDVSNMKTMERLFVNCYALENVDVSKWDTSNNTNFCMVFYGCTAMDKVDVSQWDTSKGTLFNSMFAYSPKFNLDREALKNWDMSSAVRINHMFYGCSAQEELDLSGWDMPNMITTTHMFADCNSLRSVDFTGWNTPSLVSMDAMFNDCHSLTYLDVSSFDTANCNEFTQVFESCKNLKTIVGLDKWDTGNARTYEELFSGCAVLKEVDLSTFKSRDVVNDFIMEWKGTGWGFLRMFSGMNSLEKMTLSADFSFDGDGKVTTDSYKVSLPSPAAKEGFTAKWQNVETGELYDASEIPEETAATYVAYYEPIVTP
;
A
#
# COMPACT_ATOMS: atom_id res chain seq x y z
N MET A 1 24.36 -30.58 8.87
CA MET A 1 23.74 -29.97 10.05
C MET A 1 23.23 -28.54 9.80
N LYS A 2 24.00 -27.63 9.17
CA LYS A 2 23.51 -26.25 8.91
C LYS A 2 22.32 -26.16 7.91
N LYS A 3 22.17 -27.06 6.95
CA LYS A 3 21.05 -27.10 6.01
C LYS A 3 19.75 -27.67 6.61
N VAL A 4 19.84 -28.50 7.62
CA VAL A 4 18.66 -29.08 8.31
C VAL A 4 18.03 -28.05 9.26
N ILE A 5 18.85 -27.18 9.86
CA ILE A 5 18.37 -26.10 10.75
C ILE A 5 17.64 -25.01 9.94
N ALA A 6 18.14 -24.69 8.74
CA ALA A 6 17.45 -23.74 7.84
C ALA A 6 16.08 -24.26 7.38
N TRP A 7 15.95 -25.57 7.13
CA TRP A 7 14.66 -26.19 6.76
C TRP A 7 13.66 -26.27 7.92
N LEU A 8 14.15 -26.44 9.15
CA LEU A 8 13.30 -26.43 10.35
C LEU A 8 12.79 -25.01 10.68
N LEU A 9 13.59 -23.98 10.39
CA LEU A 9 13.16 -22.58 10.53
C LEU A 9 12.15 -22.18 9.45
N VAL A 10 12.32 -22.65 8.22
CA VAL A 10 11.33 -22.41 7.13
C VAL A 10 10.03 -23.19 7.41
N LEU A 11 10.09 -24.40 7.96
CA LEU A 11 8.91 -25.18 8.35
C LEU A 11 8.17 -24.56 9.57
N ALA A 12 8.88 -23.93 10.48
CA ALA A 12 8.25 -23.20 11.60
C ALA A 12 7.57 -21.90 11.13
N LEU A 13 8.16 -21.16 10.16
CA LEU A 13 7.53 -20.01 9.54
C LEU A 13 6.33 -20.39 8.65
N THR A 14 6.41 -21.49 7.89
CA THR A 14 5.30 -21.95 7.04
C THR A 14 4.15 -22.57 7.85
N ALA A 15 4.42 -23.14 9.04
CA ALA A 15 3.36 -23.60 9.93
C ALA A 15 2.62 -22.44 10.65
N ALA A 16 3.28 -21.31 10.83
CA ALA A 16 2.64 -20.08 11.37
C ALA A 16 1.75 -19.37 10.32
N VAL A 17 2.02 -19.54 9.02
CA VAL A 17 1.27 -18.90 7.92
C VAL A 17 0.06 -19.72 7.47
N SER A 18 -0.03 -20.99 7.80
CA SER A 18 -1.13 -21.88 7.38
C SER A 18 -2.33 -21.94 8.33
N ILE A 19 -2.29 -21.22 9.44
CA ILE A 19 -3.45 -20.98 10.32
C ILE A 19 -3.83 -19.54 10.04
N GLY A 20 -5.00 -19.28 9.44
CA GLY A 20 -5.48 -17.95 9.09
C GLY A 20 -5.54 -17.06 10.32
N ALA A 21 -4.40 -16.49 10.69
CA ALA A 21 -4.29 -15.53 11.76
C ALA A 21 -4.78 -14.19 11.22
N THR A 22 -5.85 -13.68 11.76
CA THR A 22 -6.21 -12.27 11.64
C THR A 22 -5.10 -11.51 12.36
N LEU A 23 -4.36 -10.68 11.63
CA LEU A 23 -3.32 -9.84 12.21
C LEU A 23 -3.99 -8.56 12.70
N ALA A 24 -3.84 -8.24 13.98
CA ALA A 24 -4.16 -6.92 14.49
C ALA A 24 -3.05 -5.94 14.09
N TYR A 25 -3.42 -4.75 13.65
CA TYR A 25 -2.49 -3.68 13.33
C TYR A 25 -2.58 -2.59 14.40
N LEU A 26 -1.43 -2.05 14.78
CA LEU A 26 -1.41 -0.84 15.59
C LEU A 26 -1.79 0.34 14.68
N THR A 27 -2.94 0.93 14.90
CA THR A 27 -3.34 2.18 14.26
C THR A 27 -3.20 3.29 15.30
N ASP A 28 -2.51 4.34 14.90
CA ASP A 28 -2.58 5.60 15.56
C ASP A 28 -3.68 6.44 14.86
N THR A 29 -4.61 6.95 15.61
CA THR A 29 -5.39 8.09 15.16
C THR A 29 -4.59 9.31 15.55
N ASP A 30 -3.54 9.58 14.76
CA ASP A 30 -2.77 10.80 14.88
C ASP A 30 -3.69 11.98 14.54
N GLU A 31 -4.31 12.51 15.56
CA GLU A 31 -4.81 13.85 15.53
C GLU A 31 -3.68 14.74 16.05
N ASP A 32 -2.82 15.19 15.15
CA ASP A 32 -1.69 16.10 15.40
C ASP A 32 -2.04 17.39 16.19
N VAL A 33 -3.26 17.52 16.69
CA VAL A 33 -3.78 18.74 17.36
C VAL A 33 -4.55 18.44 18.63
N ASN A 34 -4.28 17.35 19.31
CA ASN A 34 -4.97 17.06 20.55
C ASN A 34 -4.26 17.66 21.78
N VAL A 35 -3.92 18.95 21.67
CA VAL A 35 -3.31 19.72 22.73
C VAL A 35 -4.36 20.64 23.36
N MET A 36 -4.81 20.26 24.55
CA MET A 36 -5.60 21.17 25.39
C MET A 36 -4.64 22.06 26.19
N THR A 37 -4.68 23.35 25.94
CA THR A 37 -3.86 24.32 26.68
C THR A 37 -4.72 25.31 27.43
N LEU A 38 -4.35 25.58 28.67
CA LEU A 38 -4.93 26.65 29.47
C LEU A 38 -3.88 27.72 29.73
N GLY A 39 -4.28 28.97 29.57
CA GLY A 39 -3.37 30.12 29.67
C GLY A 39 -2.61 30.38 28.37
N LYS A 40 -1.32 30.72 28.45
CA LYS A 40 -0.43 31.05 27.34
C LYS A 40 0.53 29.91 26.97
N VAL A 41 0.26 28.70 27.42
CA VAL A 41 1.06 27.52 27.14
C VAL A 41 0.67 26.98 25.76
N LYS A 42 1.66 26.56 24.98
CA LYS A 42 1.49 25.77 23.77
C LYS A 42 2.37 24.55 23.88
N ILE A 43 1.77 23.37 23.76
CA ILE A 43 2.50 22.10 23.71
C ILE A 43 2.22 21.40 22.38
N ASP A 44 3.17 20.60 21.90
CA ASP A 44 3.00 19.62 20.84
C ASP A 44 3.18 18.24 21.44
N GLN A 45 2.31 17.33 21.09
CA GLN A 45 2.52 15.90 21.24
C GLN A 45 3.31 15.42 20.04
N LEU A 46 4.30 14.60 20.24
CA LEU A 46 5.17 14.08 19.21
C LEU A 46 5.24 12.56 19.34
N GLU A 47 5.13 11.84 18.26
CA GLU A 47 5.15 10.40 18.19
C GLU A 47 6.17 9.92 17.16
N TYR A 48 7.05 9.00 17.55
CA TYR A 48 8.17 8.53 16.73
C TYR A 48 8.34 7.02 16.81
N GLU A 49 9.05 6.47 15.82
CA GLU A 49 9.47 5.08 15.75
C GLU A 49 10.86 4.98 15.13
N ARG A 50 11.52 3.84 15.25
CA ARG A 50 12.73 3.55 14.47
C ARG A 50 12.37 3.12 13.06
N VAL A 51 13.26 3.43 12.11
CA VAL A 51 13.16 2.94 10.72
C VAL A 51 13.17 1.41 10.73
N ASP A 52 12.22 0.79 10.03
CA ASP A 52 11.96 -0.66 10.07
C ASP A 52 13.18 -1.54 9.77
N ASP A 53 14.01 -1.15 8.80
CA ASP A 53 15.18 -1.91 8.38
C ASP A 53 16.35 -1.87 9.39
N GLU A 54 16.29 -0.96 10.35
CA GLU A 54 17.35 -0.69 11.31
C GLU A 54 16.98 -1.06 12.75
N LYS A 55 15.80 -1.66 12.98
CA LYS A 55 15.27 -1.94 14.34
C LYS A 55 16.19 -2.79 15.22
N THR A 56 17.07 -3.59 14.63
CA THR A 56 18.06 -4.39 15.34
C THR A 56 19.38 -3.65 15.58
N ASP A 57 19.54 -2.45 15.03
CA ASP A 57 20.74 -1.64 15.22
C ASP A 57 20.52 -0.67 16.39
N LYS A 58 21.49 -0.63 17.30
CA LYS A 58 21.51 0.35 18.41
C LYS A 58 21.61 1.80 17.90
N ASP A 59 22.10 1.99 16.68
CA ASP A 59 22.31 3.28 16.03
C ASP A 59 21.13 3.61 15.06
N ALA A 60 19.98 2.93 15.23
CA ALA A 60 18.82 3.08 14.37
C ALA A 60 18.33 4.53 14.28
N THR A 61 18.05 4.97 13.06
CA THR A 61 17.41 6.26 12.81
C THR A 61 15.97 6.26 13.31
N VAL A 62 15.48 7.35 13.90
CA VAL A 62 14.08 7.53 14.29
C VAL A 62 13.37 8.43 13.28
N GLN A 63 12.10 8.11 13.01
CA GLN A 63 11.20 8.84 12.13
C GLN A 63 9.85 9.08 12.82
N GLU A 64 9.00 9.91 12.26
CA GLU A 64 7.62 10.04 12.72
C GLU A 64 6.91 8.70 12.64
N PHE A 65 6.02 8.44 13.60
CA PHE A 65 5.29 7.17 13.67
C PHE A 65 4.38 7.01 12.44
N HIS A 66 4.42 5.82 11.81
CA HIS A 66 3.57 5.47 10.69
C HIS A 66 2.49 4.47 11.12
N ASP A 67 1.27 4.75 10.76
CA ASP A 67 0.10 3.92 11.05
C ASP A 67 0.13 2.52 10.42
N ASN A 68 -0.78 1.67 10.91
CA ASN A 68 -1.08 0.35 10.36
C ASN A 68 0.04 -0.68 10.49
N LYS A 69 0.75 -0.68 11.62
CA LYS A 69 1.72 -1.72 11.91
C LYS A 69 1.07 -2.91 12.59
N PRO A 70 1.44 -4.15 12.19
CA PRO A 70 0.91 -5.35 12.83
C PRO A 70 1.49 -5.51 14.24
N LEU A 71 0.63 -5.77 15.21
CA LEU A 71 1.03 -6.13 16.57
C LEU A 71 1.24 -7.66 16.63
N TYR A 72 2.50 -8.08 16.72
CA TYR A 72 2.88 -9.49 16.81
C TYR A 72 3.16 -9.91 18.25
N PRO A 73 2.98 -11.21 18.59
CA PRO A 73 3.52 -11.76 19.83
C PRO A 73 5.04 -11.58 19.89
N ALA A 74 5.54 -11.02 20.98
CA ALA A 74 6.97 -10.83 21.18
C ALA A 74 7.67 -12.18 21.32
N VAL A 75 8.66 -12.45 20.47
CA VAL A 75 9.49 -13.68 20.54
C VAL A 75 10.79 -13.32 21.25
N THR A 76 10.78 -13.22 22.57
CA THR A 76 11.99 -13.01 23.35
C THR A 76 12.47 -14.31 23.99
N GLU A 77 13.68 -14.77 23.67
CA GLU A 77 14.29 -15.92 24.32
C GLU A 77 14.61 -15.68 25.80
N ASN A 78 14.73 -14.41 26.25
CA ASN A 78 15.17 -14.02 27.59
C ASN A 78 14.31 -12.98 28.28
N GLY A 79 13.02 -12.87 27.96
CA GLY A 79 12.05 -12.05 28.67
C GLY A 79 12.50 -10.61 28.89
N PHE A 80 12.01 -9.68 28.09
CA PHE A 80 12.08 -8.27 28.41
C PHE A 80 11.42 -8.07 29.77
N ASP A 81 12.12 -7.49 30.75
CA ASP A 81 11.54 -7.24 32.07
C ASP A 81 10.86 -5.88 32.07
N TYR A 82 9.62 -5.86 31.65
CA TYR A 82 8.75 -4.67 31.61
C TYR A 82 8.52 -4.04 33.01
N THR A 83 8.94 -4.72 34.06
CA THR A 83 8.75 -4.25 35.43
C THR A 83 9.94 -3.48 35.99
N LYS A 84 11.07 -3.42 35.25
CA LYS A 84 12.24 -2.68 35.72
C LYS A 84 12.09 -1.20 35.44
N PRO A 85 12.05 -0.37 36.52
CA PRO A 85 12.19 1.08 36.40
C PRO A 85 13.57 1.38 35.76
N GLY A 86 13.60 2.22 34.73
CA GLY A 86 14.85 2.75 34.22
C GLY A 86 15.54 1.91 33.15
N ALA A 87 14.81 1.17 32.34
CA ALA A 87 15.25 0.90 31.00
C ALA A 87 15.36 2.27 30.32
N THR A 88 16.53 2.76 30.21
CA THR A 88 16.93 4.14 29.96
C THR A 88 16.47 4.66 28.61
N TYR A 89 16.49 5.91 28.41
CA TYR A 89 15.72 6.73 27.54
C TYR A 89 16.54 7.25 26.41
N VAL A 90 15.87 7.45 25.33
CA VAL A 90 16.32 8.19 24.16
C VAL A 90 16.81 9.57 24.63
N ASP A 91 18.06 9.95 24.29
CA ASP A 91 18.54 11.33 24.48
C ASP A 91 17.93 12.24 23.42
N TRP A 92 16.87 12.91 23.77
CA TRP A 92 16.08 13.79 22.89
C TRP A 92 16.87 14.94 22.28
N ALA A 93 17.99 15.34 22.88
CA ALA A 93 18.87 16.32 22.27
C ALA A 93 19.49 15.82 20.96
N GLN A 94 19.38 14.54 20.67
CA GLN A 94 19.91 13.88 19.50
C GLN A 94 18.85 13.59 18.43
N ILE A 95 17.54 13.64 18.73
CA ILE A 95 16.50 13.40 17.73
C ILE A 95 16.64 14.40 16.58
N GLY A 96 16.61 13.87 15.35
CA GLY A 96 16.84 14.66 14.14
C GLY A 96 18.31 14.95 13.83
N LYS A 97 19.27 14.33 14.54
CA LYS A 97 20.67 14.31 14.17
C LYS A 97 21.04 12.95 13.63
N ASP A 98 21.79 12.93 12.54
CA ASP A 98 22.33 11.69 11.98
C ASP A 98 23.12 10.91 13.05
N GLY A 99 22.83 9.60 13.18
CA GLY A 99 23.57 8.70 14.06
C GLY A 99 23.13 8.72 15.53
N TYR A 100 21.84 8.94 15.80
CA TYR A 100 21.31 8.83 17.17
C TYR A 100 21.43 7.40 17.71
N THR A 101 22.08 7.24 18.87
CA THR A 101 22.25 5.95 19.58
C THR A 101 21.50 5.99 20.92
N SER A 102 20.74 4.94 21.21
CA SER A 102 20.10 4.75 22.50
C SER A 102 20.73 3.57 23.23
N ASP A 103 21.20 3.80 24.46
CA ASP A 103 21.77 2.74 25.33
C ASP A 103 20.76 1.70 25.79
N ILE A 104 19.48 1.87 25.43
CA ILE A 104 18.38 0.97 25.82
C ILE A 104 18.33 -0.29 24.96
N TRP A 105 18.84 -0.20 23.76
CA TRP A 105 18.67 -1.23 22.77
C TRP A 105 19.74 -2.29 22.88
N ASP A 106 19.37 -3.44 23.42
CA ASP A 106 20.08 -4.66 23.15
C ASP A 106 19.42 -5.33 21.95
N PRO A 107 20.03 -5.26 20.75
CA PRO A 107 19.45 -5.82 19.52
C PRO A 107 19.16 -7.31 19.61
N ALA A 108 19.79 -8.00 20.57
CA ALA A 108 19.56 -9.42 20.84
C ALA A 108 18.25 -9.68 21.59
N LYS A 109 17.59 -8.65 22.12
CA LYS A 109 16.38 -8.77 22.93
C LYS A 109 15.11 -8.27 22.27
N ILE A 110 15.20 -7.63 21.09
CA ILE A 110 14.06 -7.00 20.41
C ILE A 110 13.63 -7.86 19.24
N ASN A 111 12.53 -8.57 19.41
CA ASN A 111 11.83 -9.24 18.32
C ASN A 111 10.34 -8.94 18.43
N ASN A 112 9.78 -8.29 17.41
CA ASN A 112 8.35 -8.02 17.24
C ASN A 112 7.75 -6.99 18.22
N GLU A 113 8.54 -6.16 18.87
CA GLU A 113 8.02 -5.03 19.63
C GLU A 113 7.83 -3.83 18.70
N LEU A 114 6.68 -3.15 18.85
CA LEU A 114 6.40 -1.95 18.08
C LEU A 114 6.86 -0.72 18.86
N ASP A 115 7.62 0.12 18.20
CA ASP A 115 7.98 1.41 18.74
C ASP A 115 6.76 2.33 18.71
N LYS A 116 6.50 2.97 19.85
CA LYS A 116 5.48 4.00 20.03
C LYS A 116 6.05 5.03 20.99
N MET A 117 6.95 5.88 20.48
CA MET A 117 7.70 6.83 21.29
C MET A 117 6.90 8.13 21.44
N VAL A 118 6.24 8.30 22.58
CA VAL A 118 5.38 9.45 22.86
C VAL A 118 6.06 10.43 23.82
N PHE A 119 6.11 11.70 23.44
CA PHE A 119 6.65 12.78 24.27
C PHE A 119 6.03 14.12 23.91
N VAL A 120 6.29 15.15 24.72
CA VAL A 120 5.67 16.46 24.58
C VAL A 120 6.73 17.55 24.47
N LYS A 121 6.54 18.48 23.52
CA LYS A 121 7.34 19.68 23.34
C LYS A 121 6.59 20.91 23.82
N ASN A 122 7.23 21.75 24.64
CA ASN A 122 6.70 23.05 24.98
C ASN A 122 7.08 24.06 23.86
N LYS A 123 6.11 24.45 23.05
CA LYS A 123 6.27 25.50 22.03
C LYS A 123 5.84 26.88 22.51
N GLY A 124 5.35 26.98 23.77
CA GLY A 124 4.95 28.24 24.39
C GLY A 124 6.12 29.03 24.94
N ASP A 125 5.80 30.20 25.50
CA ASP A 125 6.77 31.15 26.06
C ASP A 125 6.89 31.00 27.60
N TYR A 126 6.15 30.10 28.21
CA TYR A 126 6.05 29.91 29.65
C TYR A 126 6.35 28.47 30.05
N ASP A 127 6.85 28.29 31.25
CA ASP A 127 7.02 26.98 31.90
C ASP A 127 5.68 26.26 31.99
N ALA A 128 5.66 24.96 31.73
CA ALA A 128 4.47 24.14 31.72
C ALA A 128 4.56 22.89 32.58
N TYR A 129 3.43 22.50 33.19
CA TYR A 129 3.18 21.13 33.57
C TYR A 129 2.41 20.40 32.48
N VAL A 130 2.76 19.14 32.23
CA VAL A 130 2.14 18.34 31.16
C VAL A 130 1.76 16.94 31.67
N ARG A 131 0.68 16.42 31.09
CA ARG A 131 0.33 14.99 31.16
C ARG A 131 -0.08 14.48 29.79
N SER A 132 0.19 13.21 29.51
CA SER A 132 -0.36 12.48 28.38
C SER A 132 -1.39 11.47 28.88
N VAL A 133 -2.54 11.40 28.25
CA VAL A 133 -3.61 10.45 28.55
C VAL A 133 -3.63 9.42 27.43
N PHE A 134 -3.55 8.16 27.76
CA PHE A 134 -3.52 7.04 26.85
C PHE A 134 -4.80 6.24 26.98
N ALA A 135 -5.37 5.83 25.84
CA ALA A 135 -6.43 4.84 25.82
C ALA A 135 -5.97 3.66 24.96
N PHE A 136 -5.79 2.52 25.58
CA PHE A 136 -5.36 1.27 24.98
C PHE A 136 -6.57 0.40 24.70
N GLU A 137 -6.75 -0.06 23.47
CA GLU A 137 -7.87 -0.92 23.11
C GLU A 137 -7.92 -2.15 24.00
N ALA A 138 -9.11 -2.41 24.59
CA ALA A 138 -9.23 -3.41 25.65
C ALA A 138 -9.36 -4.85 25.13
N GLY A 139 -9.67 -5.04 23.85
CA GLY A 139 -10.01 -6.36 23.32
C GLY A 139 -11.15 -7.00 24.13
N ASN A 140 -10.98 -8.26 24.51
CA ASN A 140 -11.94 -9.00 25.33
C ASN A 140 -11.59 -9.02 26.84
N TYR A 141 -10.59 -8.24 27.27
CA TYR A 141 -10.14 -8.23 28.67
C TYR A 141 -11.06 -7.38 29.56
N ALA A 142 -11.37 -7.89 30.75
CA ALA A 142 -12.28 -7.24 31.69
C ALA A 142 -11.57 -6.36 32.71
N THR A 143 -10.28 -6.60 32.96
CA THR A 143 -9.47 -5.89 33.96
C THR A 143 -8.10 -5.50 33.41
N VAL A 144 -7.52 -4.44 33.96
CA VAL A 144 -6.14 -4.01 33.67
C VAL A 144 -5.14 -5.15 33.90
N ALA A 145 -5.34 -5.93 34.97
CA ALA A 145 -4.42 -7.03 35.28
C ALA A 145 -4.47 -8.19 34.27
N GLU A 146 -5.60 -8.42 33.63
CA GLU A 146 -5.70 -9.37 32.51
C GLU A 146 -5.09 -8.79 31.25
N PHE A 147 -5.36 -7.53 30.95
CA PHE A 147 -4.80 -6.80 29.82
C PHE A 147 -3.26 -6.77 29.87
N GLU A 148 -2.66 -6.36 31.00
CA GLU A 148 -1.20 -6.26 31.15
C GLU A 148 -0.47 -7.61 31.11
N LYS A 149 -1.17 -8.74 31.20
CA LYS A 149 -0.58 -10.06 30.94
C LYS A 149 -0.33 -10.31 29.45
N MET A 150 -1.14 -9.70 28.59
CA MET A 150 -1.08 -9.90 27.15
C MET A 150 -0.49 -8.73 26.40
N VAL A 151 -0.78 -7.50 26.84
CA VAL A 151 -0.25 -6.29 26.20
C VAL A 151 0.80 -5.67 27.11
N HIS A 152 2.03 -5.72 26.67
CA HIS A 152 3.16 -5.17 27.40
C HIS A 152 3.44 -3.75 26.94
N LEU A 153 3.49 -2.84 27.93
CA LEU A 153 3.73 -1.42 27.73
C LEU A 153 5.10 -1.04 28.32
N ASN A 154 6.02 -0.62 27.48
CA ASN A 154 7.32 -0.12 27.95
C ASN A 154 7.20 1.35 28.37
N ARG A 155 6.79 1.57 29.63
CA ARG A 155 6.48 2.87 30.24
C ARG A 155 7.68 3.45 30.96
N ASN A 156 7.92 4.75 30.78
CA ASN A 156 8.85 5.49 31.62
C ASN A 156 8.22 5.81 33.00
N THR A 157 8.65 5.11 34.02
CA THR A 157 8.19 5.34 35.39
C THR A 157 9.18 6.16 36.26
N THR A 158 10.29 6.63 35.68
CA THR A 158 11.28 7.47 36.35
C THR A 158 10.91 8.94 36.23
N ASP A 159 10.62 9.41 35.03
CA ASP A 159 10.34 10.82 34.75
C ASP A 159 8.84 11.11 34.68
N TRP A 160 8.02 10.07 34.61
CA TRP A 160 6.58 10.13 34.52
C TRP A 160 5.91 9.30 35.60
N THR A 161 4.84 9.87 36.18
CA THR A 161 3.96 9.13 37.10
C THR A 161 2.80 8.57 36.30
N TRP A 162 2.69 7.23 36.27
CA TRP A 162 1.65 6.50 35.54
C TRP A 162 0.55 6.02 36.50
N GLU A 163 -0.69 6.26 36.12
CA GLU A 163 -1.87 5.82 36.89
C GLU A 163 -2.95 5.32 35.91
N TRP A 164 -3.48 4.12 36.16
CA TRP A 164 -4.69 3.65 35.49
C TRP A 164 -5.89 4.39 36.06
N MET A 165 -6.79 4.88 35.19
CA MET A 165 -7.99 5.59 35.58
C MET A 165 -8.90 4.71 36.45
N GLN A 166 -9.09 3.45 36.03
CA GLN A 166 -9.86 2.41 36.74
C GLN A 166 -9.48 1.02 36.21
N ASP A 167 -9.89 -0.04 36.93
CA ASP A 167 -9.56 -1.43 36.60
C ASP A 167 -10.39 -2.02 35.48
N THR A 168 -11.47 -1.35 35.04
CA THR A 168 -12.38 -1.81 33.99
C THR A 168 -12.28 -0.90 32.77
N PRO A 169 -12.48 -1.44 31.55
CA PRO A 169 -12.45 -0.61 30.35
C PRO A 169 -13.63 0.35 30.28
N VAL A 170 -13.46 1.42 29.51
CA VAL A 170 -14.48 2.43 29.19
C VAL A 170 -14.74 2.46 27.69
N THR A 171 -15.90 2.95 27.27
CA THR A 171 -16.25 3.09 25.86
C THR A 171 -15.86 4.49 25.37
N ILE A 172 -15.08 4.58 24.29
CA ILE A 172 -14.72 5.83 23.59
C ILE A 172 -15.02 5.59 22.11
N GLY A 173 -15.84 6.43 21.50
CA GLY A 173 -16.15 6.33 20.07
C GLY A 173 -16.77 4.99 19.63
N GLY A 174 -17.34 4.21 20.56
CA GLY A 174 -17.97 2.91 20.26
C GLY A 174 -17.05 1.69 20.50
N SER A 175 -15.76 1.88 20.70
CA SER A 175 -14.80 0.85 21.11
C SER A 175 -14.47 0.92 22.60
N THR A 176 -13.93 -0.15 23.17
CA THR A 176 -13.61 -0.22 24.61
C THR A 176 -12.11 -0.10 24.84
N TYR A 177 -11.74 0.71 25.85
CA TYR A 177 -10.35 1.03 26.14
C TYR A 177 -10.05 0.98 27.64
N PHE A 178 -8.83 0.59 27.99
CA PHE A 178 -8.23 0.89 29.28
C PHE A 178 -7.54 2.24 29.22
N VAL A 179 -7.88 3.16 30.12
CA VAL A 179 -7.35 4.52 30.12
C VAL A 179 -6.33 4.69 31.23
N ALA A 180 -5.16 5.24 30.89
CA ALA A 180 -4.08 5.58 31.82
C ALA A 180 -3.64 7.03 31.63
N THR A 181 -3.17 7.65 32.71
CA THR A 181 -2.51 8.95 32.68
C THR A 181 -1.02 8.80 32.93
N ALA A 182 -0.21 9.54 32.20
CA ALA A 182 1.21 9.74 32.45
C ALA A 182 1.45 11.23 32.72
N THR A 183 1.74 11.58 33.95
CA THR A 183 2.05 12.95 34.39
C THR A 183 3.56 13.14 34.44
N TYR A 184 4.08 14.13 33.74
CA TYR A 184 5.50 14.45 33.77
C TYR A 184 5.91 15.07 35.07
N ASN A 185 6.94 14.50 35.71
CA ASN A 185 7.32 14.83 37.09
C ASN A 185 8.12 16.14 37.23
N LYS A 186 8.42 16.81 36.11
CA LYS A 186 9.25 18.01 36.08
C LYS A 186 8.50 19.15 35.38
N VAL A 187 8.94 20.36 35.62
CA VAL A 187 8.50 21.54 34.84
C VAL A 187 9.15 21.51 33.46
N LEU A 188 8.36 21.68 32.45
CA LEU A 188 8.79 21.70 31.05
C LEU A 188 9.01 23.15 30.60
N ALA A 189 10.29 23.55 30.49
CA ALA A 189 10.66 24.91 30.09
C ALA A 189 10.30 25.18 28.59
N PRO A 190 10.16 26.48 28.21
CA PRO A 190 9.98 26.87 26.80
C PRO A 190 11.02 26.25 25.87
N GLY A 191 10.54 25.65 24.75
CA GLY A 191 11.38 24.99 23.76
C GLY A 191 11.89 23.60 24.15
N ALA A 192 11.71 23.19 25.42
CA ALA A 192 12.15 21.87 25.91
C ALA A 192 11.22 20.73 25.46
N LEU A 193 11.77 19.52 25.48
CA LEU A 193 11.09 18.25 25.28
C LEU A 193 11.05 17.47 26.59
N THR A 194 9.98 16.71 26.83
CA THR A 194 9.97 15.73 27.90
C THR A 194 10.85 14.54 27.52
N GLU A 195 11.20 13.71 28.48
CA GLU A 195 11.60 12.34 28.21
C GLU A 195 10.39 11.55 27.67
N ILE A 196 10.63 10.43 26.97
CA ILE A 196 9.56 9.55 26.47
C ILE A 196 8.67 9.09 27.63
N SER A 197 7.36 9.12 27.41
CA SER A 197 6.40 8.53 28.35
C SER A 197 6.18 7.04 28.09
N LEU A 198 5.84 6.69 26.84
CA LEU A 198 5.69 5.32 26.33
C LEU A 198 6.69 5.13 25.22
N SER A 199 7.46 4.04 25.22
CA SER A 199 8.47 3.78 24.17
C SER A 199 8.08 2.65 23.23
N GLN A 200 7.37 1.63 23.73
CA GLN A 200 7.03 0.45 22.95
C GLN A 200 5.78 -0.24 23.46
N ILE A 201 5.17 -1.01 22.56
CA ILE A 201 4.04 -1.90 22.83
C ILE A 201 4.34 -3.26 22.19
N ALA A 202 4.02 -4.34 22.91
CA ALA A 202 4.16 -5.70 22.41
C ALA A 202 3.06 -6.61 22.93
N LEU A 203 2.72 -7.68 22.21
CA LEU A 203 1.93 -8.78 22.75
C LEU A 203 2.85 -9.77 23.47
N ASP A 204 2.35 -10.40 24.52
CA ASP A 204 3.07 -11.47 25.22
C ASP A 204 3.38 -12.62 24.25
N LYS A 205 4.55 -13.24 24.43
CA LYS A 205 4.99 -14.39 23.63
C LYS A 205 4.06 -15.60 23.69
N THR A 206 3.18 -15.68 24.65
CA THR A 206 2.18 -16.72 24.84
C THR A 206 0.85 -16.38 24.19
N ALA A 207 0.71 -15.19 23.58
CA ALA A 207 -0.51 -14.79 22.90
C ALA A 207 -0.89 -15.79 21.79
N THR A 208 -2.14 -16.17 21.77
CA THR A 208 -2.74 -17.09 20.80
C THR A 208 -3.44 -16.31 19.70
N ASN A 209 -3.88 -16.99 18.64
CA ASN A 209 -4.72 -16.37 17.61
C ASN A 209 -6.02 -15.80 18.19
N GLU A 210 -6.59 -16.43 19.21
CA GLU A 210 -7.80 -15.98 19.89
C GLU A 210 -7.55 -14.65 20.64
N ASP A 211 -6.36 -14.48 21.22
CA ASP A 211 -5.95 -13.21 21.86
C ASP A 211 -5.76 -12.09 20.81
N VAL A 212 -5.18 -12.41 19.65
CA VAL A 212 -5.02 -11.45 18.57
C VAL A 212 -6.37 -11.07 17.94
N GLU A 213 -7.26 -12.06 17.72
CA GLU A 213 -8.61 -11.84 17.20
C GLU A 213 -9.47 -10.97 18.12
N ALA A 214 -9.16 -10.95 19.44
CA ALA A 214 -9.86 -10.12 20.41
C ALA A 214 -9.71 -8.61 20.16
N PHE A 215 -8.64 -8.19 19.47
CA PHE A 215 -8.40 -6.79 19.10
C PHE A 215 -8.93 -6.44 17.70
N GLY A 216 -9.47 -7.42 16.94
CA GLY A 216 -9.96 -7.20 15.58
C GLY A 216 -8.83 -7.09 14.54
N GLU A 217 -9.10 -6.36 13.46
CA GLU A 217 -8.10 -6.22 12.36
C GLU A 217 -6.98 -5.22 12.68
N THR A 218 -7.20 -4.33 13.64
CA THR A 218 -6.28 -3.23 14.01
C THR A 218 -6.31 -3.00 15.52
N TYR A 219 -5.13 -2.81 16.12
CA TYR A 219 -5.01 -2.41 17.52
C TYR A 219 -4.90 -0.89 17.63
N GLN A 220 -5.76 -0.27 18.44
CA GLN A 220 -5.81 1.18 18.60
C GLN A 220 -5.22 1.65 19.92
N VAL A 221 -4.38 2.69 19.85
CA VAL A 221 -3.90 3.45 21.00
C VAL A 221 -4.19 4.93 20.74
N LEU A 222 -5.10 5.49 21.54
CA LEU A 222 -5.38 6.92 21.50
C LEU A 222 -4.47 7.63 22.50
N VAL A 223 -3.84 8.71 22.09
CA VAL A 223 -3.00 9.52 22.97
C VAL A 223 -3.46 10.97 22.90
N LYS A 224 -3.53 11.63 24.07
CA LYS A 224 -3.86 13.05 24.15
C LYS A 224 -3.05 13.73 25.26
N SER A 225 -2.30 14.75 24.88
CA SER A 225 -1.49 15.50 25.82
C SER A 225 -2.19 16.79 26.26
N GLN A 226 -2.03 17.14 27.54
CA GLN A 226 -2.58 18.33 28.16
C GLN A 226 -1.46 19.11 28.81
N GLY A 227 -1.47 20.45 28.63
CA GLY A 227 -0.47 21.34 29.20
C GLY A 227 -1.10 22.55 29.85
N ILE A 228 -0.59 22.91 31.04
CA ILE A 228 -0.99 24.10 31.79
C ILE A 228 0.24 24.88 32.21
N GLN A 229 0.14 26.22 32.32
CA GLN A 229 1.20 27.05 32.83
C GLN A 229 1.57 26.65 34.27
N ALA A 230 2.86 26.47 34.51
CA ALA A 230 3.34 26.00 35.83
C ALA A 230 3.31 27.09 36.90
N ASP A 231 3.35 28.36 36.49
CA ASP A 231 3.38 29.48 37.43
C ASP A 231 2.09 29.56 38.27
N GLY A 232 2.24 29.59 39.58
CA GLY A 232 1.13 29.63 40.55
C GLY A 232 0.75 28.27 41.14
N PHE A 233 1.41 27.16 40.71
CA PHE A 233 1.17 25.82 41.25
C PHE A 233 2.42 25.20 41.86
N ASP A 234 2.24 24.44 42.94
CA ASP A 234 3.34 23.75 43.64
C ASP A 234 3.77 22.44 42.97
N ASN A 235 2.87 21.81 42.17
CA ASN A 235 3.14 20.55 41.46
C ASN A 235 2.22 20.34 40.24
N ALA A 236 2.60 19.38 39.39
CA ALA A 236 1.89 19.06 38.16
C ALA A 236 0.49 18.49 38.41
N ALA A 237 0.30 17.64 39.39
CA ALA A 237 -0.98 16.98 39.63
C ALA A 237 -2.07 17.99 39.98
N ASP A 238 -1.80 18.91 40.90
CA ASP A 238 -2.76 19.94 41.33
C ASP A 238 -3.07 20.90 40.17
N ALA A 239 -2.03 21.34 39.41
CA ALA A 239 -2.20 22.22 38.28
C ALA A 239 -3.09 21.60 37.19
N LEU A 240 -2.80 20.37 36.79
CA LEU A 240 -3.52 19.67 35.72
C LEU A 240 -4.94 19.27 36.15
N GLU A 241 -5.14 18.96 37.44
CA GLU A 241 -6.49 18.67 37.97
C GLU A 241 -7.34 19.94 38.06
N GLU A 242 -6.78 21.09 38.46
CA GLU A 242 -7.48 22.36 38.47
C GLU A 242 -7.82 22.85 37.04
N GLY A 243 -6.90 22.66 36.08
CA GLY A 243 -7.10 23.12 34.74
C GLY A 243 -8.01 22.24 33.86
N PHE A 244 -7.86 20.93 33.96
CA PHE A 244 -8.54 19.96 33.07
C PHE A 244 -9.44 18.98 33.79
N GLY A 245 -9.47 19.02 35.12
CA GLY A 245 -10.16 18.03 35.95
C GLY A 245 -9.40 16.71 36.05
N LYS A 246 -9.89 15.85 36.93
CA LYS A 246 -9.42 14.48 37.05
C LYS A 246 -9.90 13.67 35.87
N ILE A 247 -9.04 12.82 35.32
CA ILE A 247 -9.47 11.87 34.26
C ILE A 247 -10.38 10.81 34.90
N ALA A 248 -11.61 10.76 34.44
CA ALA A 248 -12.68 9.89 34.93
C ALA A 248 -13.63 9.56 33.78
N THR A 249 -14.53 8.60 33.97
CA THR A 249 -15.47 8.15 32.92
C THR A 249 -16.34 9.28 32.35
N ASP A 250 -16.63 10.30 33.15
CA ASP A 250 -17.40 11.49 32.80
C ASP A 250 -16.52 12.71 32.41
N ASN A 251 -15.21 12.52 32.36
CA ASN A 251 -14.25 13.56 32.00
C ASN A 251 -13.05 12.96 31.24
N LEU A 252 -13.33 12.21 30.19
CA LEU A 252 -12.29 11.72 29.27
C LEU A 252 -11.93 12.81 28.28
N PRO A 253 -10.63 13.01 27.94
CA PRO A 253 -10.26 14.06 27.01
C PRO A 253 -10.84 13.88 25.60
N TRP A 254 -11.24 12.67 25.25
CA TRP A 254 -11.92 12.35 23.98
C TRP A 254 -13.44 12.52 24.04
N GLU A 255 -14.07 12.44 25.19
CA GLU A 255 -15.54 12.63 25.34
C GLU A 255 -15.95 14.12 25.23
N ASN A 256 -15.09 15.01 25.68
CA ASN A 256 -15.30 16.45 25.50
C ASN A 256 -15.18 16.87 24.02
N ASP A 257 -14.49 16.09 23.19
CA ASP A 257 -14.42 16.29 21.75
C ASP A 257 -15.71 15.85 21.04
N ALA A 258 -16.41 14.80 21.56
CA ALA A 258 -17.66 14.30 20.96
C ALA A 258 -18.90 15.11 21.36
N ALA A 259 -18.88 15.82 22.50
CA ALA A 259 -20.06 16.55 23.02
C ALA A 259 -20.03 18.07 22.77
N THR A 260 -18.88 18.66 22.47
CA THR A 260 -18.71 20.10 22.25
C THR A 260 -18.07 20.47 20.91
N LYS A 261 -17.39 19.56 20.24
CA LYS A 261 -17.03 19.70 18.84
C LYS A 261 -18.16 19.13 18.00
N GLY A 262 -18.64 19.88 17.04
CA GLY A 262 -19.55 19.39 16.02
C GLY A 262 -18.95 18.12 15.39
N ALA A 263 -19.79 17.24 14.85
CA ALA A 263 -19.31 16.09 14.11
C ALA A 263 -18.25 16.53 13.08
N ASN A 264 -17.21 15.76 12.90
CA ASN A 264 -16.20 16.09 11.89
C ASN A 264 -16.78 16.01 10.47
N LEU A 265 -16.08 16.54 9.50
CA LEU A 265 -16.56 16.59 8.11
C LEU A 265 -16.91 15.20 7.57
N LYS A 266 -16.11 14.18 7.85
CA LYS A 266 -16.39 12.79 7.43
C LYS A 266 -17.70 12.24 8.01
N THR A 267 -17.94 12.50 9.29
CA THR A 267 -19.21 12.13 9.92
C THR A 267 -20.37 12.92 9.33
N ALA A 268 -20.17 14.22 9.07
CA ALA A 268 -21.21 15.08 8.50
C ALA A 268 -21.67 14.61 7.11
N VAL A 269 -20.77 14.20 6.23
CA VAL A 269 -21.15 13.79 4.87
C VAL A 269 -21.59 12.32 4.77
N ARG A 270 -21.35 11.48 5.76
CA ARG A 270 -21.66 10.05 5.72
C ARG A 270 -22.82 9.61 6.62
N TYR A 271 -23.16 10.40 7.65
CA TYR A 271 -24.15 10.03 8.64
C TYR A 271 -25.23 11.11 8.74
N LEU A 272 -26.48 10.68 8.79
CA LEU A 272 -27.62 11.60 8.88
C LEU A 272 -27.50 12.49 10.13
N ASN A 273 -27.67 13.79 9.93
CA ASN A 273 -27.50 14.78 11.00
C ASN A 273 -26.14 14.70 11.72
N ALA A 274 -25.14 14.13 11.07
CA ALA A 274 -23.81 13.92 11.62
C ALA A 274 -23.82 13.12 12.96
N ASP A 275 -24.78 12.21 13.12
CA ASP A 275 -25.02 11.49 14.38
C ASP A 275 -24.05 10.33 14.63
N GLY A 276 -23.18 9.98 13.65
CA GLY A 276 -22.25 8.85 13.71
C GLY A 276 -22.91 7.47 13.72
N ALA A 277 -24.25 7.39 13.80
CA ALA A 277 -25.01 6.15 13.94
C ALA A 277 -25.77 5.76 12.68
N THR A 278 -26.41 6.75 12.02
CA THR A 278 -27.28 6.53 10.86
C THR A 278 -26.53 6.75 9.56
N ASN A 279 -25.76 5.74 9.11
CA ASN A 279 -25.00 5.82 7.87
C ASN A 279 -25.92 5.98 6.65
N ILE A 280 -25.71 7.06 5.90
CA ILE A 280 -26.46 7.40 4.68
C ILE A 280 -25.62 7.42 3.41
N SER A 281 -24.34 7.05 3.45
CA SER A 281 -23.40 7.13 2.32
C SER A 281 -24.01 6.56 1.03
N THR A 282 -24.65 5.39 1.09
CA THR A 282 -25.28 4.75 -0.08
C THR A 282 -26.62 5.38 -0.50
N LYS A 283 -27.05 6.47 0.14
CA LYS A 283 -28.29 7.20 -0.15
C LYS A 283 -28.02 8.69 -0.44
N VAL A 284 -26.78 9.14 -0.42
CA VAL A 284 -26.41 10.51 -0.77
C VAL A 284 -26.47 10.67 -2.28
N ASN A 285 -27.27 11.63 -2.75
CA ASN A 285 -27.42 11.92 -4.16
C ASN A 285 -26.57 13.11 -4.62
N ASN A 286 -26.36 14.08 -3.71
CA ASN A 286 -25.54 15.25 -3.97
C ASN A 286 -24.84 15.74 -2.71
N VAL A 287 -23.63 16.30 -2.86
CA VAL A 287 -22.89 17.03 -1.81
C VAL A 287 -22.43 18.35 -2.37
N VAL A 288 -22.68 19.42 -1.63
CA VAL A 288 -22.30 20.78 -1.99
C VAL A 288 -21.49 21.41 -0.86
N PHE A 289 -20.32 21.92 -1.18
CA PHE A 289 -19.52 22.79 -0.31
C PHE A 289 -19.68 24.21 -0.81
N GLY A 290 -20.35 25.09 -0.04
CA GLY A 290 -20.73 26.39 -0.52
C GLY A 290 -20.61 27.51 0.52
N LEU A 291 -20.73 28.76 0.04
CA LEU A 291 -20.82 29.93 0.91
C LEU A 291 -22.24 30.16 1.40
N ASN A 292 -22.39 30.59 2.65
CA ASN A 292 -23.70 30.83 3.27
C ASN A 292 -24.58 31.81 2.45
N GLU A 293 -23.98 32.81 1.81
CA GLU A 293 -24.69 33.81 1.03
C GLU A 293 -25.40 33.24 -0.20
N ASP A 294 -24.86 32.15 -0.78
CA ASP A 294 -25.44 31.51 -1.97
C ASP A 294 -26.58 30.56 -1.64
N TYR A 295 -26.70 30.11 -0.37
CA TYR A 295 -27.63 29.07 0.08
C TYR A 295 -28.55 29.55 1.23
N THR A 296 -28.94 30.82 1.24
CA THR A 296 -29.79 31.41 2.30
C THR A 296 -31.13 30.70 2.48
N ASP A 297 -31.72 30.19 1.41
CA ASP A 297 -32.99 29.43 1.48
C ASP A 297 -32.81 28.10 2.21
N ILE A 298 -31.68 27.42 2.01
CA ILE A 298 -31.33 26.18 2.72
C ILE A 298 -31.17 26.46 4.21
N ILE A 299 -30.42 27.52 4.54
CA ILE A 299 -30.11 27.93 5.92
C ILE A 299 -31.40 28.32 6.65
N ASN A 300 -32.29 29.09 6.00
CA ASN A 300 -33.51 29.59 6.62
C ASN A 300 -34.60 28.52 6.80
N SER A 301 -34.58 27.47 5.96
CA SER A 301 -35.59 26.43 5.93
C SER A 301 -35.21 25.17 6.70
N ASN A 302 -33.95 25.01 7.10
CA ASN A 302 -33.43 23.79 7.67
C ASN A 302 -32.59 24.06 8.90
N ARG A 303 -32.52 23.09 9.81
CA ARG A 303 -31.64 23.16 10.97
C ARG A 303 -30.26 22.63 10.58
N GLY A 304 -29.23 23.51 10.61
CA GLY A 304 -27.85 23.13 10.41
C GLY A 304 -27.26 22.41 11.63
N VAL A 305 -26.42 21.43 11.36
CA VAL A 305 -25.58 20.76 12.36
C VAL A 305 -24.20 21.38 12.29
N LEU A 306 -23.72 21.94 13.39
CA LEU A 306 -22.35 22.47 13.48
C LEU A 306 -21.36 21.31 13.33
N ILE A 307 -20.37 21.49 12.45
CA ILE A 307 -19.31 20.49 12.24
C ILE A 307 -17.94 21.10 12.54
N ASP A 308 -17.03 20.30 13.03
CA ASP A 308 -15.65 20.67 13.30
C ASP A 308 -14.77 20.32 12.10
N VAL A 309 -14.14 21.32 11.52
CA VAL A 309 -13.20 21.21 10.41
C VAL A 309 -11.89 21.96 10.71
N GLU A 310 -11.57 22.14 12.00
CA GLU A 310 -10.33 22.76 12.47
C GLU A 310 -10.08 24.17 11.88
N GLN A 311 -11.13 24.97 11.83
CA GLN A 311 -11.06 26.37 11.39
C GLN A 311 -11.87 27.28 12.28
N ASP A 312 -11.51 28.59 12.32
CA ASP A 312 -12.15 29.59 13.18
C ASP A 312 -13.58 29.96 12.72
N VAL A 313 -13.87 29.76 11.43
CA VAL A 313 -15.19 30.07 10.86
C VAL A 313 -16.12 28.87 11.03
N PRO A 314 -17.31 29.04 11.66
CA PRO A 314 -18.27 27.96 11.85
C PRO A 314 -18.73 27.35 10.52
N VAL A 315 -18.74 26.02 10.43
CA VAL A 315 -19.24 25.25 9.29
C VAL A 315 -20.45 24.43 9.72
N TYR A 316 -21.49 24.43 8.89
CA TYR A 316 -22.71 23.72 9.18
C TYR A 316 -23.06 22.74 8.06
N ALA A 317 -23.51 21.54 8.42
CA ALA A 317 -24.09 20.57 7.48
C ALA A 317 -25.62 20.61 7.54
N TYR A 318 -26.26 20.61 6.37
CA TYR A 318 -27.71 20.61 6.19
C TYR A 318 -28.09 19.37 5.37
N TYR A 319 -29.15 18.67 5.78
CA TYR A 319 -29.59 17.42 5.19
C TYR A 319 -31.00 17.58 4.62
N LEU A 320 -31.14 17.44 3.31
CA LEU A 320 -32.42 17.57 2.61
C LEU A 320 -32.80 16.22 2.02
N GLU A 321 -33.92 15.67 2.49
CA GLU A 321 -34.50 14.47 1.91
C GLU A 321 -35.15 14.81 0.57
N ASN A 322 -34.82 14.09 -0.51
CA ASN A 322 -35.28 14.37 -1.87
C ASN A 322 -36.18 13.25 -2.45
N GLY A 323 -36.69 12.36 -1.60
CA GLY A 323 -37.56 11.26 -1.98
C GLY A 323 -36.84 10.01 -2.53
N THR A 324 -35.54 10.12 -2.91
CA THR A 324 -34.67 9.01 -3.34
C THR A 324 -33.51 8.80 -2.40
N GLY A 325 -33.18 9.81 -1.59
CA GLY A 325 -32.06 9.84 -0.68
C GLY A 325 -31.89 11.22 -0.06
N TYR A 326 -30.66 11.67 0.03
CA TYR A 326 -30.30 12.92 0.70
C TYR A 326 -29.40 13.79 -0.19
N ASP A 327 -29.68 15.09 -0.19
CA ASP A 327 -28.73 16.13 -0.63
C ASP A 327 -28.12 16.76 0.63
N ILE A 328 -26.81 16.85 0.67
CA ILE A 328 -26.05 17.39 1.79
C ILE A 328 -25.41 18.71 1.37
N TYR A 329 -25.63 19.74 2.17
CA TYR A 329 -25.01 21.05 1.99
C TYR A 329 -24.08 21.32 3.17
N VAL A 330 -22.80 21.49 2.91
CA VAL A 330 -21.78 21.89 3.89
C VAL A 330 -21.46 23.34 3.62
N LEU A 331 -21.88 24.23 4.52
CA LEU A 331 -21.90 25.65 4.28
C LEU A 331 -21.12 26.43 5.35
N ALA A 332 -20.41 27.48 4.93
CA ALA A 332 -19.68 28.40 5.80
C ALA A 332 -19.72 29.84 5.25
N ASN A 333 -19.24 30.81 6.02
CA ASN A 333 -19.03 32.18 5.54
C ASN A 333 -17.70 32.39 4.79
N ASP A 334 -16.86 31.33 4.73
CA ASP A 334 -15.54 31.34 4.12
C ASP A 334 -15.21 29.94 3.62
N THR A 335 -14.03 29.76 3.04
CA THR A 335 -13.48 28.48 2.57
C THR A 335 -13.60 27.39 3.64
N ILE A 336 -13.97 26.20 3.21
CA ILE A 336 -14.08 25.00 4.06
C ILE A 336 -12.85 24.13 3.84
N TYR A 337 -12.08 23.91 4.90
CA TYR A 337 -10.88 23.07 4.81
C TYR A 337 -11.22 21.60 5.02
N ALA A 338 -10.75 20.75 4.11
CA ALA A 338 -10.74 19.32 4.32
C ALA A 338 -9.74 18.96 5.44
N PRO A 339 -10.06 17.98 6.29
CA PRO A 339 -9.14 17.52 7.35
C PRO A 339 -7.86 16.94 6.75
N LYS A 340 -6.75 16.97 7.49
CA LYS A 340 -5.47 16.37 7.08
C LYS A 340 -5.64 14.91 6.69
N ASP A 341 -6.34 14.13 7.52
CA ASP A 341 -6.81 12.81 7.16
C ASP A 341 -8.21 12.87 6.55
N SER A 342 -8.25 12.94 5.23
CA SER A 342 -9.45 12.86 4.41
C SER A 342 -9.69 11.45 3.87
N SER A 343 -9.06 10.43 4.48
CA SER A 343 -9.25 9.05 4.09
C SER A 343 -10.73 8.66 4.15
N SER A 344 -11.23 8.01 3.11
CA SER A 344 -12.62 7.56 3.02
C SER A 344 -13.69 8.66 3.19
N LEU A 345 -13.36 9.94 2.99
CA LEU A 345 -14.27 11.07 3.25
C LEU A 345 -15.62 10.89 2.53
N PHE A 346 -15.60 10.54 1.24
CA PHE A 346 -16.79 10.30 0.40
C PHE A 346 -16.96 8.82 0.01
N GLU A 347 -16.25 7.91 0.66
CA GLU A 347 -16.28 6.48 0.34
C GLU A 347 -17.69 5.92 0.41
N ASP A 348 -18.04 5.03 -0.55
CA ASP A 348 -19.31 4.32 -0.66
C ASP A 348 -20.53 5.23 -0.96
N MET A 349 -20.34 6.47 -1.39
CA MET A 349 -21.42 7.31 -1.90
C MET A 349 -21.87 6.83 -3.28
N SER A 350 -22.42 5.62 -3.35
CA SER A 350 -22.69 4.92 -4.61
C SER A 350 -23.77 5.56 -5.46
N GLU A 351 -24.63 6.38 -4.87
CA GLU A 351 -25.76 7.05 -5.55
C GLU A 351 -25.43 8.48 -5.97
N ILE A 352 -24.29 9.05 -5.53
CA ILE A 352 -23.91 10.42 -5.85
C ILE A 352 -23.67 10.56 -7.35
N VAL A 353 -24.30 11.55 -7.97
CA VAL A 353 -24.16 11.85 -9.41
C VAL A 353 -23.29 13.07 -9.64
N THR A 354 -23.46 14.08 -8.79
CA THR A 354 -22.70 15.34 -8.82
C THR A 354 -22.19 15.68 -7.44
N MET A 355 -21.04 16.35 -7.41
CA MET A 355 -20.47 16.91 -6.20
C MET A 355 -19.89 18.26 -6.53
N ASP A 356 -20.32 19.28 -5.76
CA ASP A 356 -19.76 20.61 -5.84
C ASP A 356 -18.72 20.76 -4.73
N VAL A 357 -17.46 20.86 -5.13
CA VAL A 357 -16.30 20.98 -4.25
C VAL A 357 -15.53 22.30 -4.46
N GLU A 358 -16.15 23.30 -5.12
CA GLU A 358 -15.51 24.56 -5.43
C GLU A 358 -15.00 25.27 -4.18
N ASN A 359 -15.77 25.21 -3.07
CA ASN A 359 -15.43 25.81 -1.80
C ASN A 359 -14.77 24.86 -0.80
N LEU A 360 -14.32 23.68 -1.25
CA LEU A 360 -13.56 22.73 -0.44
C LEU A 360 -12.07 22.85 -0.72
N ASP A 361 -11.32 23.37 0.23
CA ASP A 361 -9.86 23.49 0.18
C ASP A 361 -9.21 22.19 0.70
N VAL A 362 -8.43 21.54 -0.14
CA VAL A 362 -7.72 20.29 0.18
C VAL A 362 -6.22 20.51 0.45
N SER A 363 -5.77 21.77 0.53
CA SER A 363 -4.35 22.10 0.70
C SER A 363 -3.73 21.57 1.99
N ARG A 364 -4.57 21.21 2.98
CA ARG A 364 -4.12 20.62 4.25
C ARG A 364 -4.12 19.10 4.24
N VAL A 365 -4.67 18.47 3.19
CA VAL A 365 -4.82 17.01 3.13
C VAL A 365 -3.47 16.35 2.96
N GLU A 366 -3.15 15.45 3.87
CA GLU A 366 -1.97 14.59 3.82
C GLU A 366 -2.34 13.17 3.39
N ASN A 367 -3.50 12.67 3.85
CA ASN A 367 -4.00 11.33 3.54
C ASN A 367 -5.34 11.41 2.78
N ALA A 368 -5.33 11.03 1.49
CA ALA A 368 -6.53 10.96 0.65
C ALA A 368 -6.92 9.51 0.30
N THR A 369 -6.43 8.53 1.07
CA THR A 369 -6.71 7.10 0.85
C THR A 369 -8.22 6.83 0.74
N ARG A 370 -8.67 6.21 -0.38
CA ARG A 370 -10.08 5.85 -0.63
C ARG A 370 -11.08 7.03 -0.62
N MET A 371 -10.63 8.27 -0.75
CA MET A 371 -11.48 9.46 -0.54
C MET A 371 -12.78 9.39 -1.34
N PHE A 372 -12.75 8.92 -2.60
CA PHE A 372 -13.92 8.75 -3.47
C PHE A 372 -14.20 7.28 -3.84
N ARG A 373 -13.61 6.32 -3.12
CA ARG A 373 -13.81 4.91 -3.43
C ARG A 373 -15.29 4.55 -3.47
N ASN A 374 -15.71 3.80 -4.52
CA ASN A 374 -17.08 3.35 -4.75
C ASN A 374 -18.13 4.47 -4.96
N CYS A 375 -17.73 5.67 -5.36
CA CYS A 375 -18.67 6.69 -5.88
C CYS A 375 -19.12 6.29 -7.30
N LYS A 376 -19.92 5.24 -7.38
CA LYS A 376 -20.19 4.48 -8.63
C LYS A 376 -20.90 5.27 -9.71
N LYS A 377 -21.74 6.26 -9.32
CA LYS A 377 -22.54 7.09 -10.23
C LYS A 377 -21.99 8.49 -10.43
N LEU A 378 -20.92 8.87 -9.73
CA LEU A 378 -20.26 10.16 -9.88
C LEU A 378 -19.72 10.29 -11.31
N GLN A 379 -20.25 11.26 -12.08
CA GLN A 379 -19.91 11.46 -13.48
C GLN A 379 -18.80 12.47 -13.71
N LYS A 380 -18.81 13.54 -12.89
CA LYS A 380 -17.86 14.65 -12.99
C LYS A 380 -17.46 15.11 -11.60
N LEU A 381 -16.22 15.50 -11.48
CA LEU A 381 -15.67 16.14 -10.29
C LEU A 381 -14.67 17.19 -10.75
N ASP A 382 -14.91 18.45 -10.40
CA ASP A 382 -13.98 19.52 -10.71
C ASP A 382 -12.95 19.64 -9.59
N THR A 383 -11.72 19.25 -9.90
CA THR A 383 -10.55 19.32 -9.00
C THR A 383 -9.48 20.26 -9.53
N SER A 384 -9.82 21.10 -10.53
CA SER A 384 -8.86 21.96 -11.24
C SER A 384 -8.16 22.99 -10.35
N ASN A 385 -8.79 23.35 -9.20
CA ASN A 385 -8.27 24.31 -8.23
C ASN A 385 -7.66 23.63 -6.99
N TRP A 386 -7.61 22.29 -6.94
CA TRP A 386 -7.10 21.61 -5.77
C TRP A 386 -5.56 21.74 -5.66
N ASP A 387 -5.11 22.18 -4.51
CA ASP A 387 -3.72 22.09 -4.08
C ASP A 387 -3.52 20.76 -3.33
N VAL A 388 -2.82 19.83 -3.97
CA VAL A 388 -2.54 18.50 -3.42
C VAL A 388 -1.09 18.34 -2.96
N SER A 389 -0.36 19.46 -2.86
CA SER A 389 1.09 19.46 -2.60
C SER A 389 1.48 18.83 -1.25
N ASN A 390 0.54 18.78 -0.29
CA ASN A 390 0.76 18.15 1.00
C ASN A 390 0.32 16.66 1.04
N MET A 391 -0.31 16.14 -0.03
CA MET A 391 -0.77 14.75 -0.04
C MET A 391 0.40 13.76 -0.08
N LYS A 392 0.53 12.94 0.95
CA LYS A 392 1.53 11.86 1.07
C LYS A 392 1.05 10.56 0.45
N THR A 393 -0.28 10.33 0.40
CA THR A 393 -0.89 9.14 -0.20
C THR A 393 -2.21 9.44 -0.89
N MET A 394 -2.37 8.87 -2.09
CA MET A 394 -3.60 8.88 -2.90
C MET A 394 -4.11 7.45 -3.12
N GLU A 395 -3.71 6.51 -2.27
CA GLU A 395 -4.07 5.10 -2.43
C GLU A 395 -5.57 4.93 -2.63
N ARG A 396 -5.97 4.25 -3.70
CA ARG A 396 -7.37 3.92 -4.01
C ARG A 396 -8.31 5.13 -4.13
N LEU A 397 -7.79 6.30 -4.48
CA LEU A 397 -8.52 7.57 -4.47
C LEU A 397 -9.87 7.48 -5.19
N PHE A 398 -9.90 6.96 -6.44
CA PHE A 398 -11.09 6.84 -7.30
C PHE A 398 -11.47 5.38 -7.59
N VAL A 399 -11.11 4.42 -6.77
CA VAL A 399 -11.45 3.02 -7.01
C VAL A 399 -12.95 2.84 -7.24
N ASN A 400 -13.31 2.15 -8.35
CA ASN A 400 -14.68 1.83 -8.73
C ASN A 400 -15.61 3.05 -8.94
N CYS A 401 -15.07 4.21 -9.33
CA CYS A 401 -15.85 5.34 -9.83
C CYS A 401 -16.28 5.05 -11.27
N TYR A 402 -17.20 4.08 -11.44
CA TYR A 402 -17.55 3.50 -12.75
C TYR A 402 -18.08 4.50 -13.77
N ALA A 403 -18.76 5.57 -13.30
CA ALA A 403 -19.39 6.57 -14.17
C ALA A 403 -18.51 7.82 -14.37
N LEU A 404 -17.37 7.94 -13.69
CA LEU A 404 -16.48 9.09 -13.77
C LEU A 404 -15.84 9.14 -15.17
N GLU A 405 -16.25 10.14 -15.96
CA GLU A 405 -15.80 10.27 -17.35
C GLU A 405 -14.45 11.00 -17.45
N ASN A 406 -14.25 12.01 -16.58
CA ASN A 406 -13.00 12.73 -16.48
C ASN A 406 -12.84 13.38 -15.09
N VAL A 407 -11.59 13.68 -14.77
CA VAL A 407 -11.18 14.51 -13.63
C VAL A 407 -9.94 15.30 -14.03
N ASP A 408 -9.91 16.60 -13.76
CA ASP A 408 -8.73 17.43 -14.07
C ASP A 408 -7.71 17.35 -12.93
N VAL A 409 -6.64 16.61 -13.18
CA VAL A 409 -5.51 16.41 -12.27
C VAL A 409 -4.20 16.96 -12.87
N SER A 410 -4.30 17.68 -14.00
CA SER A 410 -3.15 18.15 -14.78
C SER A 410 -2.25 19.13 -14.05
N LYS A 411 -2.78 19.81 -13.02
CA LYS A 411 -2.05 20.80 -12.22
C LYS A 411 -1.64 20.30 -10.85
N TRP A 412 -1.91 19.04 -10.53
CA TRP A 412 -1.62 18.49 -9.23
C TRP A 412 -0.10 18.42 -8.99
N ASP A 413 0.36 19.05 -7.92
CA ASP A 413 1.72 18.88 -7.41
C ASP A 413 1.76 17.62 -6.55
N THR A 414 2.32 16.53 -7.11
CA THR A 414 2.39 15.23 -6.47
C THR A 414 3.75 14.94 -5.82
N SER A 415 4.59 15.96 -5.67
CA SER A 415 5.99 15.84 -5.23
C SER A 415 6.18 15.26 -3.83
N ASN A 416 5.12 15.22 -3.01
CA ASN A 416 5.14 14.59 -1.69
C ASN A 416 4.45 13.23 -1.64
N ASN A 417 3.85 12.78 -2.77
CA ASN A 417 3.11 11.52 -2.78
C ASN A 417 4.06 10.32 -2.95
N THR A 418 3.93 9.36 -2.07
CA THR A 418 4.71 8.10 -2.10
C THR A 418 3.89 6.90 -2.59
N ASN A 419 2.54 6.99 -2.56
CA ASN A 419 1.66 5.85 -2.84
C ASN A 419 0.56 6.20 -3.85
N PHE A 420 0.74 5.75 -5.09
CA PHE A 420 -0.17 5.89 -6.21
C PHE A 420 -0.96 4.61 -6.50
N CYS A 421 -1.00 3.66 -5.56
CA CYS A 421 -1.66 2.37 -5.73
C CYS A 421 -3.15 2.54 -6.04
N MET A 422 -3.63 1.93 -7.11
CA MET A 422 -5.05 1.87 -7.48
C MET A 422 -5.76 3.23 -7.62
N VAL A 423 -5.06 4.35 -7.89
CA VAL A 423 -5.69 5.68 -7.96
C VAL A 423 -6.92 5.70 -8.86
N PHE A 424 -6.84 5.13 -10.08
CA PHE A 424 -7.91 5.09 -11.08
C PHE A 424 -8.41 3.66 -11.34
N TYR A 425 -8.28 2.75 -10.40
CA TYR A 425 -8.71 1.36 -10.55
C TYR A 425 -10.22 1.26 -10.80
N GLY A 426 -10.62 0.61 -11.88
CA GLY A 426 -12.03 0.36 -12.18
C GLY A 426 -12.81 1.61 -12.61
N CYS A 427 -12.16 2.67 -13.08
CA CYS A 427 -12.83 3.85 -13.66
C CYS A 427 -13.29 3.55 -15.09
N THR A 428 -14.36 2.75 -15.23
CA THR A 428 -14.76 2.13 -16.50
C THR A 428 -15.32 3.11 -17.55
N ALA A 429 -15.74 4.31 -17.16
CA ALA A 429 -16.20 5.33 -18.09
C ALA A 429 -15.08 6.28 -18.55
N MET A 430 -14.00 6.37 -17.77
CA MET A 430 -12.89 7.29 -18.01
C MET A 430 -12.09 6.83 -19.23
N ASP A 431 -11.92 7.73 -20.20
CA ASP A 431 -11.12 7.46 -21.41
C ASP A 431 -9.73 8.10 -21.35
N LYS A 432 -9.61 9.26 -20.69
CA LYS A 432 -8.36 9.99 -20.57
C LYS A 432 -8.22 10.67 -19.19
N VAL A 433 -6.97 10.80 -18.78
CA VAL A 433 -6.55 11.68 -17.66
C VAL A 433 -5.16 12.22 -17.99
N ASP A 434 -4.91 13.48 -17.69
CA ASP A 434 -3.58 14.08 -17.87
C ASP A 434 -2.77 14.01 -16.59
N VAL A 435 -1.82 13.08 -16.57
CA VAL A 435 -0.87 12.86 -15.47
C VAL A 435 0.58 13.20 -15.88
N SER A 436 0.74 13.88 -17.02
CA SER A 436 2.06 14.15 -17.63
C SER A 436 2.96 15.06 -16.81
N GLN A 437 2.36 15.87 -15.91
CA GLN A 437 3.08 16.81 -15.05
C GLN A 437 3.28 16.30 -13.63
N TRP A 438 2.85 15.07 -13.32
CA TRP A 438 3.01 14.53 -11.99
C TRP A 438 4.49 14.30 -11.65
N ASP A 439 4.93 14.76 -10.49
CA ASP A 439 6.21 14.41 -9.91
C ASP A 439 6.06 13.06 -9.20
N THR A 440 6.73 12.05 -9.71
CA THR A 440 6.68 10.67 -9.21
C THR A 440 7.96 10.25 -8.48
N SER A 441 8.88 11.18 -8.26
CA SER A 441 10.23 10.90 -7.75
C SER A 441 10.27 10.23 -6.37
N LYS A 442 9.24 10.49 -5.52
CA LYS A 442 9.07 9.82 -4.23
C LYS A 442 8.14 8.60 -4.28
N GLY A 443 7.51 8.34 -5.44
CA GLY A 443 6.55 7.27 -5.59
C GLY A 443 7.18 5.88 -5.48
N THR A 444 6.71 5.07 -4.55
CA THR A 444 7.17 3.70 -4.36
C THR A 444 6.18 2.66 -4.86
N LEU A 445 4.87 2.96 -4.82
CA LEU A 445 3.79 2.03 -5.14
C LEU A 445 2.90 2.58 -6.25
N PHE A 446 2.90 1.90 -7.40
CA PHE A 446 2.08 2.23 -8.58
C PHE A 446 1.22 1.03 -9.02
N ASN A 447 1.14 -0.01 -8.20
CA ASN A 447 0.44 -1.23 -8.57
C ASN A 447 -1.04 -0.97 -8.84
N SER A 448 -1.55 -1.57 -9.91
CA SER A 448 -2.95 -1.48 -10.36
C SER A 448 -3.47 -0.06 -10.60
N MET A 449 -2.60 0.94 -10.80
CA MET A 449 -2.99 2.35 -10.83
C MET A 449 -4.15 2.65 -11.78
N PHE A 450 -4.15 2.06 -12.97
CA PHE A 450 -5.17 2.24 -14.02
C PHE A 450 -5.97 0.95 -14.30
N ALA A 451 -5.74 -0.11 -13.52
CA ALA A 451 -6.29 -1.42 -13.82
C ALA A 451 -7.83 -1.44 -13.91
N TYR A 452 -8.37 -2.38 -14.70
CA TYR A 452 -9.81 -2.58 -14.93
C TYR A 452 -10.56 -1.34 -15.44
N SER A 453 -9.86 -0.48 -16.19
CA SER A 453 -10.42 0.72 -16.81
C SER A 453 -10.39 0.55 -18.36
N PRO A 454 -11.35 -0.18 -18.94
CA PRO A 454 -11.27 -0.69 -20.31
C PRO A 454 -11.33 0.39 -21.41
N LYS A 455 -11.81 1.59 -21.11
CA LYS A 455 -11.82 2.73 -22.04
C LYS A 455 -10.56 3.57 -21.95
N PHE A 456 -9.75 3.34 -20.92
CA PHE A 456 -8.60 4.16 -20.64
C PHE A 456 -7.56 4.08 -21.74
N ASN A 457 -7.19 5.22 -22.29
CA ASN A 457 -6.19 5.34 -23.35
C ASN A 457 -5.39 6.63 -23.15
N LEU A 458 -4.29 6.52 -22.43
CA LEU A 458 -3.35 7.62 -22.21
C LEU A 458 -2.70 8.02 -23.55
N ASP A 459 -2.39 9.30 -23.68
CA ASP A 459 -1.53 9.76 -24.75
C ASP A 459 -0.16 9.09 -24.66
N ARG A 460 0.45 8.76 -25.80
CA ARG A 460 1.68 7.96 -25.87
C ARG A 460 2.77 8.45 -24.90
N GLU A 461 2.97 9.76 -24.78
CA GLU A 461 4.04 10.36 -24.00
C GLU A 461 3.61 10.80 -22.60
N ALA A 462 2.40 10.43 -22.15
CA ALA A 462 1.85 10.87 -20.88
C ALA A 462 2.70 10.48 -19.65
N LEU A 463 3.46 9.38 -19.73
CA LEU A 463 4.26 8.84 -18.64
C LEU A 463 5.78 8.95 -18.88
N LYS A 464 6.18 9.53 -20.00
CA LYS A 464 7.60 9.58 -20.43
C LYS A 464 8.52 10.28 -19.41
N ASN A 465 7.99 11.33 -18.77
CA ASN A 465 8.78 12.15 -17.87
C ASN A 465 8.68 11.72 -16.40
N TRP A 466 8.01 10.61 -16.13
CA TRP A 466 7.89 10.10 -14.77
C TRP A 466 9.26 9.62 -14.26
N ASP A 467 9.65 10.11 -13.10
CA ASP A 467 10.80 9.58 -12.36
C ASP A 467 10.35 8.34 -11.57
N MET A 468 10.81 7.17 -11.99
CA MET A 468 10.48 5.89 -11.38
C MET A 468 11.60 5.33 -10.50
N SER A 469 12.60 6.15 -10.16
CA SER A 469 13.81 5.70 -9.43
C SER A 469 13.52 5.16 -8.03
N SER A 470 12.43 5.62 -7.41
CA SER A 470 11.97 5.11 -6.11
C SER A 470 10.96 3.95 -6.23
N ALA A 471 10.51 3.59 -7.44
CA ALA A 471 9.45 2.62 -7.63
C ALA A 471 9.89 1.20 -7.20
N VAL A 472 9.04 0.55 -6.41
CA VAL A 472 9.22 -0.84 -5.95
C VAL A 472 8.19 -1.77 -6.61
N ARG A 473 6.96 -1.31 -6.83
CA ARG A 473 5.87 -2.13 -7.37
C ARG A 473 5.10 -1.39 -8.46
N ILE A 474 5.03 -2.00 -9.66
CA ILE A 474 4.25 -1.54 -10.80
C ILE A 474 3.33 -2.64 -11.37
N ASN A 475 3.19 -3.76 -10.64
CA ASN A 475 2.38 -4.89 -11.07
C ASN A 475 0.92 -4.49 -11.35
N HIS A 476 0.30 -5.09 -12.35
CA HIS A 476 -1.08 -4.82 -12.79
C HIS A 476 -1.35 -3.35 -13.21
N MET A 477 -0.33 -2.52 -13.43
CA MET A 477 -0.52 -1.06 -13.58
C MET A 477 -1.57 -0.71 -14.64
N PHE A 478 -1.60 -1.43 -15.77
CA PHE A 478 -2.55 -1.27 -16.86
C PHE A 478 -3.43 -2.51 -17.09
N TYR A 479 -3.50 -3.42 -16.14
CA TYR A 479 -4.27 -4.65 -16.31
C TYR A 479 -5.71 -4.37 -16.75
N GLY A 480 -6.12 -4.96 -17.91
CA GLY A 480 -7.47 -4.77 -18.44
C GLY A 480 -7.77 -3.37 -19.03
N CYS A 481 -6.74 -2.54 -19.30
CA CYS A 481 -6.89 -1.29 -20.06
C CYS A 481 -6.99 -1.60 -21.56
N SER A 482 -8.09 -2.22 -21.96
CA SER A 482 -8.23 -2.82 -23.28
C SER A 482 -8.25 -1.81 -24.44
N ALA A 483 -8.46 -0.52 -24.21
CA ALA A 483 -8.38 0.54 -25.20
C ALA A 483 -7.00 1.18 -25.33
N GLN A 484 -6.05 0.94 -24.39
CA GLN A 484 -4.71 1.52 -24.45
C GLN A 484 -3.99 1.05 -25.74
N GLU A 485 -3.50 2.00 -26.54
CA GLU A 485 -2.91 1.69 -27.84
C GLU A 485 -1.39 1.74 -27.86
N GLU A 486 -0.79 2.78 -27.31
CA GLU A 486 0.66 3.01 -27.36
C GLU A 486 1.15 3.68 -26.08
N LEU A 487 2.36 3.35 -25.60
CA LEU A 487 3.02 4.01 -24.47
C LEU A 487 4.52 4.19 -24.74
N ASP A 488 5.02 5.35 -24.38
CA ASP A 488 6.46 5.63 -24.30
C ASP A 488 6.87 5.65 -22.81
N LEU A 489 7.52 4.57 -22.39
CA LEU A 489 8.06 4.38 -21.06
C LEU A 489 9.60 4.44 -21.08
N SER A 490 10.14 5.04 -22.12
CA SER A 490 11.59 5.12 -22.32
C SER A 490 12.25 5.91 -21.19
N GLY A 491 13.39 5.40 -20.72
CA GLY A 491 14.16 6.07 -19.68
C GLY A 491 13.71 5.84 -18.24
N TRP A 492 12.72 4.98 -18.03
CA TRP A 492 12.36 4.58 -16.65
C TRP A 492 13.54 3.84 -16.00
N ASP A 493 14.17 4.48 -15.00
CA ASP A 493 15.18 3.89 -14.14
C ASP A 493 14.52 3.36 -12.88
N MET A 494 14.52 2.04 -12.68
CA MET A 494 13.76 1.39 -11.59
C MET A 494 14.65 0.40 -10.83
N PRO A 495 15.71 0.85 -10.16
CA PRO A 495 16.69 -0.05 -9.52
C PRO A 495 16.11 -0.92 -8.42
N ASN A 496 14.99 -0.50 -7.80
CA ASN A 496 14.34 -1.19 -6.69
C ASN A 496 13.09 -1.97 -7.10
N MET A 497 12.69 -1.93 -8.37
CA MET A 497 11.47 -2.56 -8.85
C MET A 497 11.61 -4.08 -8.88
N ILE A 498 10.70 -4.78 -8.20
CA ILE A 498 10.77 -6.24 -8.00
C ILE A 498 9.83 -7.02 -8.93
N THR A 499 8.77 -6.42 -9.46
CA THR A 499 7.78 -7.16 -10.26
C THR A 499 7.04 -6.29 -11.28
N THR A 500 6.88 -6.86 -12.49
CA THR A 500 6.02 -6.35 -13.56
C THR A 500 4.80 -7.24 -13.81
N THR A 501 4.51 -8.16 -12.88
CA THR A 501 3.42 -9.14 -12.99
C THR A 501 2.14 -8.51 -13.51
N HIS A 502 1.55 -9.07 -14.58
CA HIS A 502 0.31 -8.64 -15.23
C HIS A 502 0.27 -7.15 -15.66
N MET A 503 1.42 -6.48 -15.82
CA MET A 503 1.44 -5.02 -16.02
C MET A 503 0.56 -4.57 -17.17
N PHE A 504 0.53 -5.30 -18.29
CA PHE A 504 -0.25 -5.02 -19.49
C PHE A 504 -1.23 -6.15 -19.86
N ALA A 505 -1.46 -7.11 -18.96
CA ALA A 505 -2.36 -8.21 -19.27
C ALA A 505 -3.76 -7.68 -19.65
N ASP A 506 -4.39 -8.32 -20.63
CA ASP A 506 -5.68 -7.88 -21.20
C ASP A 506 -5.70 -6.49 -21.86
N CYS A 507 -4.54 -5.92 -22.21
CA CYS A 507 -4.45 -4.69 -23.02
C CYS A 507 -4.63 -5.02 -24.51
N ASN A 508 -5.86 -5.36 -24.89
CA ASN A 508 -6.17 -5.95 -26.20
C ASN A 508 -5.89 -5.03 -27.40
N SER A 509 -5.88 -3.70 -27.24
CA SER A 509 -5.57 -2.73 -28.28
C SER A 509 -4.11 -2.30 -28.32
N LEU A 510 -3.29 -2.73 -27.37
CA LEU A 510 -1.90 -2.31 -27.25
C LEU A 510 -1.09 -2.76 -28.47
N ARG A 511 -0.54 -1.78 -29.21
CA ARG A 511 0.24 -2.00 -30.44
C ARG A 511 1.74 -1.90 -30.19
N SER A 512 2.15 -1.00 -29.31
CA SER A 512 3.55 -0.78 -28.99
C SER A 512 3.76 -0.19 -27.59
N VAL A 513 4.87 -0.58 -26.97
CA VAL A 513 5.42 0.05 -25.78
C VAL A 513 6.92 0.25 -25.99
N ASP A 514 7.42 1.42 -25.68
CA ASP A 514 8.84 1.72 -25.72
C ASP A 514 9.47 1.55 -24.34
N PHE A 515 10.36 0.57 -24.20
CA PHE A 515 11.10 0.26 -22.97
C PHE A 515 12.56 0.70 -23.05
N THR A 516 12.94 1.52 -24.02
CA THR A 516 14.35 1.93 -24.20
C THR A 516 14.91 2.58 -22.93
N GLY A 517 15.97 2.04 -22.41
CA GLY A 517 16.65 2.57 -21.23
C GLY A 517 16.10 2.12 -19.87
N TRP A 518 15.18 1.16 -19.86
CA TRP A 518 14.78 0.52 -18.61
C TRP A 518 16.00 -0.07 -17.88
N ASN A 519 16.07 0.15 -16.56
CA ASN A 519 17.07 -0.42 -15.67
C ASN A 519 16.34 -1.13 -14.54
N THR A 520 16.40 -2.47 -14.51
CA THR A 520 15.56 -3.32 -13.65
C THR A 520 16.37 -4.38 -12.89
N PRO A 521 17.49 -4.05 -12.24
CA PRO A 521 18.40 -5.05 -11.66
C PRO A 521 17.80 -5.85 -10.50
N SER A 522 16.70 -5.38 -9.91
CA SER A 522 16.01 -6.07 -8.80
C SER A 522 14.80 -6.89 -9.27
N LEU A 523 14.53 -6.99 -10.58
CA LEU A 523 13.37 -7.67 -11.13
C LEU A 523 13.38 -9.17 -10.80
N VAL A 524 12.34 -9.65 -10.13
CA VAL A 524 12.17 -11.05 -9.69
C VAL A 524 11.09 -11.77 -10.50
N SER A 525 9.99 -11.10 -10.88
CA SER A 525 8.86 -11.71 -11.58
C SER A 525 8.36 -10.86 -12.73
N MET A 526 8.12 -11.50 -13.88
CA MET A 526 7.49 -10.94 -15.07
C MET A 526 6.17 -11.67 -15.41
N ASP A 527 5.62 -12.43 -14.47
CA ASP A 527 4.43 -13.27 -14.68
C ASP A 527 3.33 -12.52 -15.44
N ALA A 528 2.84 -13.12 -16.53
CA ALA A 528 1.76 -12.64 -17.38
C ALA A 528 1.86 -11.17 -17.84
N MET A 529 3.08 -10.60 -17.95
CA MET A 529 3.27 -9.17 -18.21
C MET A 529 2.51 -8.66 -19.45
N PHE A 530 2.46 -9.45 -20.54
CA PHE A 530 1.76 -9.13 -21.81
C PHE A 530 0.68 -10.15 -22.16
N ASN A 531 0.20 -10.90 -21.17
CA ASN A 531 -0.85 -11.90 -21.39
C ASN A 531 -2.06 -11.27 -22.10
N ASP A 532 -2.59 -11.93 -23.14
CA ASP A 532 -3.74 -11.47 -23.94
C ASP A 532 -3.59 -10.09 -24.61
N CYS A 533 -2.36 -9.61 -24.88
CA CYS A 533 -2.10 -8.40 -25.67
C CYS A 533 -2.26 -8.69 -27.17
N HIS A 534 -3.50 -8.80 -27.62
CA HIS A 534 -3.83 -9.30 -28.96
C HIS A 534 -3.36 -8.40 -30.14
N SER A 535 -3.17 -7.10 -29.92
CA SER A 535 -2.78 -6.14 -30.96
C SER A 535 -1.28 -5.92 -31.10
N LEU A 536 -0.47 -6.42 -30.17
CA LEU A 536 0.99 -6.35 -30.25
C LEU A 536 1.48 -7.10 -31.51
N THR A 537 2.32 -6.42 -32.28
CA THR A 537 2.95 -7.01 -33.49
C THR A 537 4.45 -7.07 -33.41
N TYR A 538 5.04 -6.25 -32.59
CA TYR A 538 6.48 -6.12 -32.36
C TYR A 538 6.70 -5.75 -30.89
N LEU A 539 7.74 -6.30 -30.27
CA LEU A 539 8.15 -5.98 -28.91
C LEU A 539 9.68 -6.03 -28.81
N ASP A 540 10.28 -4.98 -28.24
CA ASP A 540 11.68 -4.96 -27.87
C ASP A 540 11.81 -5.06 -26.35
N VAL A 541 12.37 -6.18 -25.89
CA VAL A 541 12.58 -6.49 -24.47
C VAL A 541 14.07 -6.47 -24.09
N SER A 542 14.91 -5.87 -24.94
CA SER A 542 16.36 -5.90 -24.78
C SER A 542 16.89 -5.08 -23.60
N SER A 543 16.07 -4.19 -23.03
CA SER A 543 16.42 -3.35 -21.87
C SER A 543 16.13 -4.01 -20.53
N PHE A 544 15.46 -5.17 -20.49
CA PHE A 544 15.14 -5.83 -19.21
C PHE A 544 16.39 -6.52 -18.64
N ASP A 545 16.76 -6.18 -17.40
CA ASP A 545 17.71 -6.96 -16.64
C ASP A 545 16.97 -8.10 -15.92
N THR A 546 17.18 -9.32 -16.41
CA THR A 546 16.49 -10.51 -15.92
C THR A 546 17.37 -11.40 -15.03
N ALA A 547 18.56 -10.94 -14.66
CA ALA A 547 19.53 -11.76 -13.92
C ALA A 547 19.00 -12.28 -12.57
N ASN A 548 18.10 -11.53 -11.92
CA ASN A 548 17.42 -11.94 -10.68
C ASN A 548 16.01 -12.52 -10.90
N CYS A 549 15.52 -12.52 -12.16
CA CYS A 549 14.18 -12.98 -12.45
C CYS A 549 14.07 -14.51 -12.37
N ASN A 550 13.07 -14.99 -11.64
CA ASN A 550 12.83 -16.41 -11.47
C ASN A 550 11.45 -16.86 -11.98
N GLU A 551 10.53 -15.94 -12.33
CA GLU A 551 9.20 -16.23 -12.82
C GLU A 551 8.95 -15.60 -14.19
N PHE A 552 8.79 -16.48 -15.20
CA PHE A 552 8.50 -16.12 -16.59
C PHE A 552 7.20 -16.75 -17.09
N THR A 553 6.27 -17.08 -16.19
CA THR A 553 4.99 -17.70 -16.51
C THR A 553 4.17 -16.76 -17.39
N GLN A 554 3.62 -17.25 -18.50
CA GLN A 554 2.63 -16.55 -19.34
C GLN A 554 3.05 -15.16 -19.88
N VAL A 555 4.34 -14.80 -19.87
CA VAL A 555 4.79 -13.44 -20.20
C VAL A 555 4.22 -12.95 -21.52
N PHE A 556 4.15 -13.80 -22.55
CA PHE A 556 3.62 -13.48 -23.88
C PHE A 556 2.41 -14.34 -24.25
N GLU A 557 1.77 -14.97 -23.28
CA GLU A 557 0.64 -15.85 -23.55
C GLU A 557 -0.44 -15.12 -24.35
N SER A 558 -0.99 -15.79 -25.35
CA SER A 558 -2.08 -15.28 -26.20
C SER A 558 -1.79 -13.97 -26.95
N CYS A 559 -0.53 -13.59 -27.14
CA CYS A 559 -0.14 -12.49 -28.02
C CYS A 559 -0.29 -12.91 -29.49
N LYS A 560 -1.53 -13.09 -29.93
CA LYS A 560 -1.90 -13.77 -31.21
C LYS A 560 -1.31 -13.13 -32.46
N ASN A 561 -1.05 -11.82 -32.46
CA ASN A 561 -0.53 -11.06 -33.59
C ASN A 561 0.95 -10.69 -33.44
N LEU A 562 1.64 -11.12 -32.39
CA LEU A 562 3.03 -10.82 -32.14
C LEU A 562 3.92 -11.58 -33.18
N LYS A 563 4.59 -10.82 -34.03
CA LYS A 563 5.43 -11.34 -35.12
C LYS A 563 6.89 -11.41 -34.75
N THR A 564 7.34 -10.49 -33.91
CA THR A 564 8.76 -10.31 -33.59
C THR A 564 8.93 -9.90 -32.16
N ILE A 565 9.81 -10.59 -31.45
CA ILE A 565 10.35 -10.20 -30.15
C ILE A 565 11.85 -10.00 -30.33
N VAL A 566 12.35 -8.83 -29.95
CA VAL A 566 13.79 -8.51 -29.98
C VAL A 566 14.32 -8.49 -28.55
N GLY A 567 15.54 -9.02 -28.35
CA GLY A 567 16.25 -8.93 -27.08
C GLY A 567 16.07 -10.13 -26.14
N LEU A 568 15.39 -11.21 -26.55
CA LEU A 568 15.37 -12.45 -25.76
C LEU A 568 16.79 -13.04 -25.59
N ASP A 569 17.67 -12.84 -26.60
CA ASP A 569 19.09 -13.23 -26.57
C ASP A 569 19.93 -12.46 -25.54
N LYS A 570 19.35 -11.48 -24.85
CA LYS A 570 20.00 -10.70 -23.77
C LYS A 570 19.52 -11.09 -22.37
N TRP A 571 18.46 -11.87 -22.29
CA TRP A 571 17.91 -12.28 -21.00
C TRP A 571 18.84 -13.28 -20.31
N ASP A 572 19.26 -12.97 -19.09
CA ASP A 572 19.88 -13.96 -18.19
C ASP A 572 18.77 -14.69 -17.45
N THR A 573 18.59 -15.96 -17.75
CA THR A 573 17.58 -16.81 -17.13
C THR A 573 18.20 -17.82 -16.14
N GLY A 574 19.40 -17.53 -15.62
CA GLY A 574 20.10 -18.41 -14.70
C GLY A 574 19.36 -18.72 -13.41
N ASN A 575 18.44 -17.87 -13.01
CA ASN A 575 17.58 -18.05 -11.83
C ASN A 575 16.16 -18.50 -12.15
N ALA A 576 15.83 -18.74 -13.42
CA ALA A 576 14.47 -19.12 -13.83
C ALA A 576 14.01 -20.42 -13.18
N ARG A 577 12.78 -20.40 -12.64
CA ARG A 577 12.10 -21.56 -12.06
C ARG A 577 10.96 -22.07 -12.93
N THR A 578 10.40 -21.20 -13.79
CA THR A 578 9.27 -21.54 -14.63
C THR A 578 9.28 -20.75 -15.93
N TYR A 579 8.87 -21.43 -17.01
CA TYR A 579 8.55 -20.90 -18.33
C TYR A 579 7.14 -21.35 -18.76
N GLU A 580 6.28 -21.66 -17.78
CA GLU A 580 4.92 -22.11 -18.05
C GLU A 580 4.21 -21.15 -19.00
N GLU A 581 3.69 -21.65 -20.12
CA GLU A 581 2.93 -20.90 -21.11
C GLU A 581 3.62 -19.64 -21.67
N LEU A 582 4.95 -19.51 -21.55
CA LEU A 582 5.71 -18.30 -21.89
C LEU A 582 5.34 -17.73 -23.27
N PHE A 583 5.21 -18.57 -24.32
CA PHE A 583 4.84 -18.19 -25.69
C PHE A 583 3.52 -18.84 -26.13
N SER A 584 2.74 -19.38 -25.21
CA SER A 584 1.50 -20.08 -25.53
C SER A 584 0.56 -19.16 -26.30
N GLY A 585 0.04 -19.63 -27.46
CA GLY A 585 -0.87 -18.84 -28.27
C GLY A 585 -0.24 -17.71 -29.11
N CYS A 586 1.09 -17.59 -29.19
CA CYS A 586 1.78 -16.67 -30.10
C CYS A 586 1.74 -17.20 -31.53
N ALA A 587 0.52 -17.22 -32.13
CA ALA A 587 0.21 -17.98 -33.34
C ALA A 587 0.97 -17.55 -34.59
N VAL A 588 1.44 -16.30 -34.68
CA VAL A 588 2.12 -15.74 -35.87
C VAL A 588 3.59 -15.44 -35.63
N LEU A 589 4.14 -15.75 -34.47
CA LEU A 589 5.55 -15.56 -34.15
C LEU A 589 6.39 -16.52 -34.97
N LYS A 590 7.36 -15.96 -35.69
CA LYS A 590 8.17 -16.71 -36.66
C LYS A 590 9.53 -17.15 -36.14
N GLU A 591 10.10 -16.38 -35.25
CA GLU A 591 11.43 -16.61 -34.72
C GLU A 591 11.43 -16.46 -33.18
N VAL A 592 12.20 -17.32 -32.52
CA VAL A 592 12.54 -17.16 -31.09
C VAL A 592 14.04 -17.43 -30.91
N ASP A 593 14.72 -16.53 -30.19
CA ASP A 593 16.12 -16.69 -29.83
C ASP A 593 16.23 -16.98 -28.33
N LEU A 594 16.49 -18.23 -27.99
CA LEU A 594 16.68 -18.75 -26.64
C LEU A 594 18.14 -19.11 -26.38
N SER A 595 19.08 -18.46 -27.10
CA SER A 595 20.52 -18.78 -27.02
C SER A 595 21.14 -18.52 -25.66
N THR A 596 20.46 -17.76 -24.79
CA THR A 596 20.90 -17.45 -23.40
C THR A 596 20.06 -18.17 -22.35
N PHE A 597 18.99 -18.86 -22.77
CA PHE A 597 18.06 -19.50 -21.84
C PHE A 597 18.71 -20.70 -21.15
N LYS A 598 18.51 -20.79 -19.85
CA LYS A 598 18.96 -21.88 -18.97
C LYS A 598 17.75 -22.54 -18.37
N SER A 599 17.77 -23.87 -18.28
CA SER A 599 16.62 -24.62 -17.79
C SER A 599 16.94 -25.60 -16.66
N ARG A 600 18.21 -25.70 -16.23
CA ARG A 600 18.64 -26.70 -15.22
C ARG A 600 17.98 -26.53 -13.86
N ASP A 601 17.61 -25.32 -13.50
CA ASP A 601 16.97 -25.02 -12.20
C ASP A 601 15.45 -24.88 -12.31
N VAL A 602 14.88 -25.11 -13.50
CA VAL A 602 13.43 -25.14 -13.71
C VAL A 602 12.84 -26.38 -13.04
N VAL A 603 12.00 -26.17 -12.05
CA VAL A 603 11.46 -27.22 -11.18
C VAL A 603 10.05 -27.58 -11.65
N ASN A 604 9.84 -28.86 -12.03
CA ASN A 604 8.51 -29.34 -12.41
C ASN A 604 7.59 -29.61 -11.19
N ASP A 605 8.12 -29.57 -9.98
CA ASP A 605 7.40 -29.77 -8.72
C ASP A 605 7.28 -28.48 -7.89
N PHE A 606 7.31 -27.28 -8.53
CA PHE A 606 7.16 -26.03 -7.81
C PHE A 606 5.74 -25.91 -7.24
N ILE A 607 5.64 -25.92 -5.89
CA ILE A 607 4.38 -25.70 -5.19
C ILE A 607 4.14 -24.21 -5.10
N MET A 608 3.25 -23.69 -5.91
CA MET A 608 2.69 -22.35 -5.68
C MET A 608 1.68 -22.44 -4.52
N GLU A 609 1.84 -21.60 -3.49
CA GLU A 609 0.99 -21.61 -2.27
C GLU A 609 -0.52 -21.55 -2.56
N TRP A 610 -0.92 -21.08 -3.75
CA TRP A 610 -2.33 -20.88 -4.11
C TRP A 610 -2.81 -21.67 -5.34
N LYS A 611 -1.91 -22.30 -6.13
CA LYS A 611 -2.27 -23.08 -7.35
C LYS A 611 -1.94 -24.58 -7.28
N GLY A 612 -1.22 -25.06 -6.27
CA GLY A 612 -0.71 -26.43 -6.25
C GLY A 612 0.64 -26.56 -6.95
N THR A 613 0.97 -27.74 -7.49
CA THR A 613 2.23 -28.00 -8.18
C THR A 613 2.35 -27.16 -9.45
N GLY A 614 3.34 -26.29 -9.53
CA GLY A 614 3.71 -25.54 -10.74
C GLY A 614 4.39 -26.45 -11.76
N TRP A 615 4.22 -26.15 -13.04
CA TRP A 615 4.70 -26.98 -14.14
C TRP A 615 5.67 -26.18 -14.99
N GLY A 616 6.92 -26.19 -14.61
CA GLY A 616 7.97 -25.31 -15.11
C GLY A 616 8.02 -25.04 -16.61
N PHE A 617 7.57 -25.99 -17.45
CA PHE A 617 7.53 -25.81 -18.91
C PHE A 617 6.16 -26.04 -19.53
N LEU A 618 5.13 -26.23 -18.74
CA LEU A 618 3.82 -26.60 -19.29
C LEU A 618 3.42 -25.63 -20.41
N ARG A 619 3.11 -26.18 -21.59
CA ARG A 619 2.60 -25.46 -22.75
C ARG A 619 3.46 -24.26 -23.22
N MET A 620 4.76 -24.18 -22.87
CA MET A 620 5.63 -23.07 -23.21
C MET A 620 5.51 -22.60 -24.67
N PHE A 621 5.40 -23.55 -25.62
CA PHE A 621 5.29 -23.30 -27.05
C PHE A 621 3.93 -23.67 -27.65
N SER A 622 2.90 -23.88 -26.85
CA SER A 622 1.58 -24.30 -27.32
C SER A 622 0.97 -23.26 -28.27
N GLY A 623 0.48 -23.68 -29.43
CA GLY A 623 -0.18 -22.81 -30.37
C GLY A 623 0.72 -21.90 -31.22
N MET A 624 2.04 -22.08 -31.19
CA MET A 624 3.00 -21.38 -32.05
C MET A 624 3.02 -21.99 -33.46
N ASN A 625 1.99 -21.69 -34.26
CA ASN A 625 1.74 -22.36 -35.53
C ASN A 625 2.58 -21.81 -36.71
N SER A 626 3.29 -20.70 -36.53
CA SER A 626 4.04 -20.02 -37.58
C SER A 626 5.54 -20.02 -37.38
N LEU A 627 6.06 -20.78 -36.44
CA LEU A 627 7.48 -20.77 -36.10
C LEU A 627 8.32 -21.31 -37.27
N GLU A 628 9.26 -20.52 -37.73
CA GLU A 628 10.14 -20.83 -38.87
C GLU A 628 11.62 -20.93 -38.44
N LYS A 629 11.98 -20.33 -37.31
CA LYS A 629 13.35 -20.33 -36.77
C LYS A 629 13.39 -20.30 -35.26
N MET A 630 14.28 -21.07 -34.67
CA MET A 630 14.59 -21.02 -33.24
C MET A 630 16.09 -21.24 -32.99
N THR A 631 16.62 -20.54 -32.01
CA THR A 631 17.99 -20.75 -31.52
C THR A 631 17.93 -21.23 -30.07
N LEU A 632 18.62 -22.30 -29.75
CA LEU A 632 18.66 -22.90 -28.42
C LEU A 632 20.06 -22.73 -27.81
N SER A 633 20.13 -22.61 -26.48
CA SER A 633 21.40 -22.61 -25.76
C SER A 633 21.88 -24.03 -25.44
N ALA A 634 23.16 -24.16 -25.09
CA ALA A 634 23.71 -25.41 -24.56
C ALA A 634 23.22 -25.76 -23.15
N ASP A 635 22.64 -24.80 -22.45
CA ASP A 635 22.09 -25.00 -21.10
C ASP A 635 20.58 -25.21 -21.11
N PHE A 636 19.96 -25.37 -22.29
CA PHE A 636 18.53 -25.60 -22.43
C PHE A 636 18.22 -27.10 -22.56
N SER A 637 17.52 -27.66 -21.57
CA SER A 637 16.96 -29.02 -21.56
C SER A 637 15.45 -28.96 -21.46
N PHE A 638 14.75 -29.84 -22.18
CA PHE A 638 13.31 -29.93 -22.17
C PHE A 638 12.77 -30.66 -20.93
N ASP A 639 13.64 -31.32 -20.18
CA ASP A 639 13.31 -32.07 -18.96
C ASP A 639 13.62 -31.26 -17.67
N GLY A 640 14.19 -30.07 -17.77
CA GLY A 640 14.57 -29.23 -16.64
C GLY A 640 15.60 -29.91 -15.73
N ASP A 641 15.25 -30.12 -14.45
CA ASP A 641 16.12 -30.74 -13.45
C ASP A 641 16.26 -32.28 -13.60
N GLY A 642 15.76 -32.86 -14.70
CA GLY A 642 15.82 -34.28 -15.00
C GLY A 642 14.92 -35.16 -14.13
N LYS A 643 14.04 -34.60 -13.31
CA LYS A 643 13.15 -35.36 -12.41
C LYS A 643 11.74 -35.54 -12.94
N VAL A 644 11.49 -35.26 -14.22
CA VAL A 644 10.18 -35.45 -14.83
C VAL A 644 9.84 -36.93 -14.92
N THR A 645 8.89 -37.37 -14.10
CA THR A 645 8.51 -38.80 -13.99
C THR A 645 7.38 -39.18 -14.94
N THR A 646 6.76 -38.24 -15.67
CA THR A 646 5.63 -38.53 -16.58
C THR A 646 5.76 -37.71 -17.87
N ASP A 647 5.48 -38.34 -19.01
CA ASP A 647 5.54 -37.76 -20.36
C ASP A 647 4.60 -36.54 -20.56
N SER A 648 3.66 -36.34 -19.64
CA SER A 648 2.71 -35.21 -19.70
C SER A 648 3.30 -33.83 -19.37
N TYR A 649 4.51 -33.79 -18.83
CA TYR A 649 5.19 -32.53 -18.44
C TYR A 649 6.40 -32.19 -19.31
N LYS A 650 6.76 -33.05 -20.26
CA LYS A 650 7.80 -32.75 -21.23
C LYS A 650 7.36 -31.60 -22.14
N VAL A 651 8.24 -30.65 -22.32
CA VAL A 651 8.05 -29.63 -23.35
C VAL A 651 8.18 -30.29 -24.72
N SER A 652 7.12 -30.26 -25.51
CA SER A 652 7.25 -30.57 -26.92
C SER A 652 7.51 -29.29 -27.70
N LEU A 653 8.61 -29.22 -28.42
CA LEU A 653 8.80 -28.17 -29.41
C LEU A 653 7.68 -28.24 -30.43
N PRO A 654 7.18 -27.09 -30.92
CA PRO A 654 6.22 -27.10 -32.02
C PRO A 654 6.91 -27.64 -33.26
N SER A 655 6.14 -28.33 -34.10
CA SER A 655 6.60 -28.59 -35.48
C SER A 655 6.78 -27.25 -36.23
N PRO A 656 7.68 -27.15 -37.22
CA PRO A 656 7.77 -25.95 -38.04
C PRO A 656 6.42 -25.60 -38.67
N ALA A 657 6.23 -24.34 -39.01
CA ALA A 657 5.01 -23.85 -39.65
C ALA A 657 4.54 -24.77 -40.77
N ALA A 658 3.27 -25.19 -40.74
CA ALA A 658 2.75 -26.11 -41.76
C ALA A 658 2.72 -25.47 -43.14
N LYS A 659 3.10 -26.25 -44.17
CA LYS A 659 3.03 -25.84 -45.56
C LYS A 659 2.29 -26.91 -46.37
N GLU A 660 1.25 -26.50 -47.09
CA GLU A 660 0.43 -27.44 -47.86
C GLU A 660 1.26 -28.21 -48.89
N GLY A 661 1.14 -29.53 -48.89
CA GLY A 661 1.88 -30.42 -49.79
C GLY A 661 3.31 -30.74 -49.36
N PHE A 662 3.71 -30.36 -48.13
CA PHE A 662 5.03 -30.62 -47.59
C PHE A 662 4.97 -31.22 -46.20
N THR A 663 5.99 -32.07 -45.88
CA THR A 663 6.31 -32.45 -44.53
C THR A 663 7.32 -31.44 -44.00
N ALA A 664 7.09 -30.88 -42.81
CA ALA A 664 7.98 -29.91 -42.18
C ALA A 664 8.89 -30.61 -41.15
N LYS A 665 10.18 -30.29 -41.21
CA LYS A 665 11.19 -30.72 -40.27
C LYS A 665 12.04 -29.52 -39.80
N TRP A 666 12.76 -29.67 -38.71
CA TRP A 666 13.77 -28.71 -38.28
C TRP A 666 15.13 -29.09 -38.90
N GLN A 667 15.77 -28.14 -39.53
CA GLN A 667 17.15 -28.30 -40.03
C GLN A 667 18.12 -27.53 -39.12
N ASN A 668 19.09 -28.22 -38.57
CA ASN A 668 20.22 -27.59 -37.89
C ASN A 668 21.07 -26.83 -38.93
N VAL A 669 21.26 -25.53 -38.70
CA VAL A 669 21.94 -24.64 -39.67
C VAL A 669 23.41 -24.99 -39.81
N GLU A 670 24.06 -25.43 -38.73
CA GLU A 670 25.48 -25.73 -38.71
C GLU A 670 25.84 -27.07 -39.29
N THR A 671 25.02 -28.12 -38.99
CA THR A 671 25.28 -29.50 -39.44
C THR A 671 24.53 -29.91 -40.69
N GLY A 672 23.43 -29.23 -41.01
CA GLY A 672 22.50 -29.59 -42.08
C GLY A 672 21.59 -30.78 -41.75
N GLU A 673 21.68 -31.34 -40.57
CA GLU A 673 20.87 -32.49 -40.13
C GLU A 673 19.40 -32.09 -39.93
N LEU A 674 18.50 -33.05 -40.22
CA LEU A 674 17.04 -32.85 -40.17
C LEU A 674 16.46 -33.62 -38.97
N TYR A 675 15.62 -32.96 -38.21
CA TYR A 675 14.99 -33.49 -37.00
C TYR A 675 13.47 -33.32 -37.06
N ASP A 676 12.76 -34.32 -36.57
CA ASP A 676 11.37 -34.10 -36.11
C ASP A 676 11.40 -33.30 -34.80
N ALA A 677 10.31 -32.60 -34.46
CA ALA A 677 10.29 -31.71 -33.30
C ALA A 677 10.64 -32.45 -31.98
N SER A 678 10.33 -33.75 -31.88
CA SER A 678 10.62 -34.60 -30.71
C SER A 678 12.06 -35.14 -30.70
N GLU A 679 12.84 -34.95 -31.75
CA GLU A 679 14.18 -35.54 -31.94
C GLU A 679 15.29 -34.49 -31.84
N ILE A 680 14.96 -33.22 -31.60
CA ILE A 680 15.96 -32.16 -31.46
C ILE A 680 16.85 -32.45 -30.26
N PRO A 681 18.18 -32.43 -30.43
CA PRO A 681 19.11 -32.69 -29.35
C PRO A 681 19.00 -31.68 -28.21
N GLU A 682 18.91 -32.15 -27.00
CA GLU A 682 18.94 -31.35 -25.79
C GLU A 682 20.37 -30.88 -25.47
N GLU A 683 20.49 -29.83 -24.65
CA GLU A 683 21.77 -29.27 -24.18
C GLU A 683 22.79 -29.01 -25.32
N THR A 684 22.29 -28.64 -26.48
CA THR A 684 23.11 -28.39 -27.68
C THR A 684 22.83 -26.99 -28.20
N ALA A 685 23.84 -26.10 -28.16
CA ALA A 685 23.72 -24.79 -28.77
C ALA A 685 23.58 -24.93 -30.29
N ALA A 686 22.45 -24.58 -30.84
CA ALA A 686 22.21 -24.65 -32.29
C ALA A 686 21.08 -23.74 -32.73
N THR A 687 21.14 -23.33 -34.01
CA THR A 687 20.04 -22.66 -34.71
C THR A 687 19.34 -23.64 -35.59
N TYR A 688 18.03 -23.70 -35.51
CA TYR A 688 17.15 -24.54 -36.28
C TYR A 688 16.24 -23.69 -37.15
N VAL A 689 16.11 -24.07 -38.43
CA VAL A 689 15.21 -23.42 -39.40
C VAL A 689 14.23 -24.44 -39.98
N ALA A 690 13.05 -23.98 -40.39
CA ALA A 690 12.04 -24.83 -41.02
C ALA A 690 12.54 -25.35 -42.37
N TYR A 691 12.51 -26.66 -42.57
CA TYR A 691 12.79 -27.36 -43.80
C TYR A 691 11.55 -28.10 -44.29
N TYR A 692 11.29 -28.05 -45.60
CA TYR A 692 10.08 -28.58 -46.20
C TYR A 692 10.40 -29.64 -47.25
N GLU A 693 10.00 -30.89 -47.02
CA GLU A 693 10.07 -31.96 -47.98
C GLU A 693 8.76 -32.13 -48.70
N PRO A 694 8.73 -32.20 -50.05
CA PRO A 694 7.51 -32.46 -50.78
C PRO A 694 6.88 -33.79 -50.41
N ILE A 695 5.58 -33.81 -50.13
CA ILE A 695 4.85 -35.06 -49.91
C ILE A 695 4.76 -35.79 -51.25
N VAL A 696 5.56 -36.84 -51.46
CA VAL A 696 5.45 -37.70 -52.64
C VAL A 696 4.27 -38.63 -52.38
N THR A 697 3.11 -38.30 -52.98
CA THR A 697 1.98 -39.23 -53.02
C THR A 697 2.35 -40.39 -53.95
N PRO A 698 2.27 -41.67 -53.54
CA PRO A 698 2.62 -42.81 -54.33
C PRO A 698 1.71 -43.01 -55.52
#